data_7dd5be15f8e4045274ca4fdbda1ffe60
#
_entry.id   7dd5be15f8e4045274ca4fdbda1ffe60
#
_cell.length_a   1.000
_cell.length_b   1.000
_cell.length_c   1.000
_cell.angle_alpha   90.00
_cell.angle_beta   90.00
_cell.angle_gamma   90.00
#
_symmetry.space_group_name_H-M   'P 1'
#
loop_
_entity.id
_entity.type
_entity.pdbx_description
1 polymer ?
#
loop_
_entity_poly.entity_id
_entity_poly.type
_entity_poly.pdbx_seq_one_letter_code
_entity_poly.pdbx_strand_id
1 'polypeptide(L)'
;MKRFLKILLISVLCITTIFMLVIFGFRYWLKNNLPQYIQEKTPYNITYKDLKIRFLQGDITASNIKISNKIPENQEIIGLEGSIDTIYISNLGMYDALVNKTVNSEEIQLSKPNLKITLARPSTQKTEKKKNPVVFKNMLISNGNFVINRRNGFPLLKIKKLSLSIDNLDFTEEDELRKLPFVFDDYSLKGNDFELFPDEVYKVTAKNIDTENGKLSVKDFEILPQMKLKDFQQKFPNKNLVHFEASELSFNKTELKNNRISFNEILFSQPKLTLFESKMKKKRSKKTLPYELDLKNVIFQNAQFDLKDFDGKQKLSVKNINASINDFLVNEETTKGKIPFSYKDYRIKTGDILFKVNEFYQLKMNNLFANKEGWQFNDFSMLPLLSRQKFSKRIKTEKDWYHIKIAETKISGIDFKFTNNQPNVNINTIDFNGVEAIIFRSKFPKDDLSRKKMYSELLRSIKFPLLVKNLNVTKSYLQYEEDNINDNPAGKLIFSDFNLNARNLNSNKGYKNTLVPIAINCQLMRTSPMNVNWSFDTSKIDDSFKISGNISNLPASQVNLFLKPYLNVSVEGYINRLNFDFNGNNAQIFGQMNLKHQNLKVNILDKNTKEKKKFLSAVINLVVKTNSNKFPDNVEVNVKRDPTKSFFNLFWRGIEEGLKKTLISKKIEQKEEKIKKTVEKVKEIKKKVDEDKATFKKKMNDRFKK
;
A
#
# COMPACT_ATOMS: atom_id res chain seq x y z
N MET A 1 -16.58 -5.54 3.48
CA MET A 1 -17.74 -4.63 3.36
C MET A 1 -18.92 -5.25 2.60
N LYS A 2 -18.79 -5.73 1.34
CA LYS A 2 -19.90 -6.41 0.58
C LYS A 2 -20.51 -7.61 1.32
N ARG A 3 -19.69 -8.41 2.04
CA ARG A 3 -20.18 -9.55 2.84
C ARG A 3 -20.86 -9.11 4.13
N PHE A 4 -20.34 -8.07 4.79
CA PHE A 4 -20.91 -7.54 6.03
C PHE A 4 -22.31 -6.94 5.82
N LEU A 5 -22.50 -6.11 4.79
CA LEU A 5 -23.82 -5.57 4.45
C LEU A 5 -24.82 -6.65 4.00
N LYS A 6 -24.33 -7.64 3.23
CA LYS A 6 -25.12 -8.82 2.87
C LYS A 6 -25.55 -9.62 4.10
N ILE A 7 -24.73 -9.66 5.12
CA ILE A 7 -24.88 -10.39 6.36
C ILE A 7 -25.83 -9.66 7.30
N LEU A 8 -25.68 -8.34 7.44
CA LEU A 8 -26.62 -7.50 8.17
C LEU A 8 -28.00 -7.57 7.53
N LEU A 9 -28.07 -7.48 6.19
CA LEU A 9 -29.30 -7.68 5.41
C LEU A 9 -29.89 -9.09 5.55
N ILE A 10 -29.05 -10.15 5.56
CA ILE A 10 -29.48 -11.53 5.79
C ILE A 10 -29.94 -11.72 7.23
N SER A 11 -29.32 -11.08 8.22
CA SER A 11 -29.75 -11.14 9.63
C SER A 11 -31.08 -10.43 9.85
N VAL A 12 -31.27 -9.27 9.27
CA VAL A 12 -32.56 -8.56 9.23
C VAL A 12 -33.56 -9.38 8.43
N LEU A 13 -33.19 -9.94 7.28
CA LEU A 13 -34.01 -10.82 6.47
C LEU A 13 -34.38 -12.12 7.23
N CYS A 14 -33.47 -12.68 8.00
CA CYS A 14 -33.75 -13.88 8.84
C CYS A 14 -34.72 -13.55 9.98
N ILE A 15 -34.53 -12.43 10.67
CA ILE A 15 -35.46 -11.94 11.70
C ILE A 15 -36.83 -11.66 11.11
N THR A 16 -36.89 -11.06 9.91
CA THR A 16 -38.15 -10.83 9.20
C THR A 16 -38.76 -12.10 8.59
N THR A 17 -37.92 -13.09 8.23
CA THR A 17 -38.41 -14.41 7.79
C THR A 17 -39.01 -15.20 8.96
N ILE A 18 -38.43 -15.11 10.16
CA ILE A 18 -39.00 -15.64 11.41
C ILE A 18 -40.37 -15.02 11.66
N PHE A 19 -40.43 -13.73 11.46
CA PHE A 19 -41.64 -12.98 11.63
C PHE A 19 -42.70 -13.30 10.56
N MET A 20 -42.31 -13.42 9.29
CA MET A 20 -43.25 -13.93 8.24
C MET A 20 -43.79 -15.29 8.62
N LEU A 21 -43.02 -16.15 9.27
CA LEU A 21 -43.50 -17.49 9.66
C LEU A 21 -44.48 -17.46 10.83
N VAL A 22 -44.22 -16.61 11.82
CA VAL A 22 -45.22 -16.31 12.83
C VAL A 22 -46.47 -15.72 12.20
N ILE A 23 -46.34 -14.85 11.21
CA ILE A 23 -47.41 -14.24 10.48
C ILE A 23 -48.14 -15.24 9.56
N PHE A 24 -47.40 -16.04 8.78
CA PHE A 24 -48.00 -17.07 7.91
C PHE A 24 -48.68 -18.21 8.71
N GLY A 25 -48.06 -18.66 9.80
CA GLY A 25 -48.68 -19.58 10.73
C GLY A 25 -49.98 -19.02 11.32
N PHE A 26 -49.93 -17.71 11.64
CA PHE A 26 -51.06 -16.99 12.23
C PHE A 26 -52.19 -16.70 11.22
N ARG A 27 -51.89 -16.32 9.96
CA ARG A 27 -52.83 -16.17 8.88
C ARG A 27 -53.63 -17.46 8.57
N TYR A 28 -52.96 -18.59 8.66
CA TYR A 28 -53.53 -19.89 8.48
C TYR A 28 -54.48 -20.26 9.63
N TRP A 29 -54.11 -19.80 10.84
CA TRP A 29 -54.81 -20.03 12.11
C TRP A 29 -56.14 -19.28 12.22
N LEU A 30 -56.18 -18.03 11.73
CA LEU A 30 -57.39 -17.24 11.70
C LEU A 30 -58.46 -17.72 10.72
N LYS A 31 -58.13 -18.63 9.82
CA LYS A 31 -59.02 -19.07 8.77
C LYS A 31 -60.05 -20.11 9.21
N ASN A 32 -59.86 -20.83 10.29
CA ASN A 32 -60.78 -21.84 10.82
C ASN A 32 -60.46 -22.12 12.31
N ASN A 33 -61.44 -22.42 13.15
CA ASN A 33 -61.40 -22.69 14.58
C ASN A 33 -60.05 -23.06 15.20
N LEU A 34 -59.58 -22.21 16.04
CA LEU A 34 -58.28 -22.02 16.59
C LEU A 34 -57.47 -23.25 17.07
N PRO A 35 -57.92 -24.11 17.95
CA PRO A 35 -57.10 -25.22 18.47
C PRO A 35 -56.97 -26.42 17.53
N GLN A 36 -58.06 -26.79 16.85
CA GLN A 36 -58.02 -27.90 15.92
C GLN A 36 -57.22 -27.62 14.66
N TYR A 37 -57.29 -26.36 14.18
CA TYR A 37 -56.61 -25.97 12.97
C TYR A 37 -55.08 -25.95 13.17
N ILE A 38 -54.59 -25.49 14.32
CA ILE A 38 -53.16 -25.50 14.63
C ILE A 38 -52.65 -26.97 14.65
N GLN A 39 -53.38 -27.88 15.22
CA GLN A 39 -52.98 -29.28 15.27
C GLN A 39 -53.12 -30.03 13.93
N GLU A 40 -54.08 -29.68 13.06
CA GLU A 40 -54.33 -30.47 11.86
C GLU A 40 -53.65 -29.88 10.61
N LYS A 41 -53.53 -28.56 10.51
CA LYS A 41 -53.21 -27.87 9.26
C LYS A 41 -51.83 -27.16 9.26
N THR A 42 -51.16 -26.99 10.40
CA THR A 42 -49.80 -26.44 10.40
C THR A 42 -48.76 -27.56 10.44
N PRO A 43 -47.56 -27.39 9.89
CA PRO A 43 -46.50 -28.35 10.01
C PRO A 43 -45.85 -28.35 11.43
N TYR A 44 -46.40 -27.58 12.38
CA TYR A 44 -45.87 -27.39 13.70
C TYR A 44 -46.81 -27.95 14.77
N ASN A 45 -46.23 -28.51 15.82
CA ASN A 45 -46.88 -28.76 17.09
C ASN A 45 -46.78 -27.49 17.92
N ILE A 46 -47.92 -26.83 18.16
CA ILE A 46 -48.01 -25.62 18.98
C ILE A 46 -48.85 -25.93 20.20
N THR A 47 -48.32 -25.75 21.38
CA THR A 47 -49.03 -25.85 22.64
C THR A 47 -48.94 -24.55 23.40
N TYR A 48 -49.96 -24.22 24.15
CA TYR A 48 -50.02 -23.01 24.99
C TYR A 48 -50.75 -23.33 26.29
N LYS A 49 -50.49 -22.55 27.34
CA LYS A 49 -51.14 -22.71 28.62
C LYS A 49 -52.46 -21.96 28.70
N ASP A 50 -52.44 -20.67 28.28
CA ASP A 50 -53.61 -19.79 28.31
C ASP A 50 -53.76 -19.09 26.99
N LEU A 51 -55.05 -18.96 26.53
CA LEU A 51 -55.44 -18.24 25.35
C LEU A 51 -56.60 -17.30 25.68
N LYS A 52 -56.43 -15.99 25.51
CA LYS A 52 -57.46 -14.98 25.73
C LYS A 52 -57.73 -14.26 24.43
N ILE A 53 -59.00 -14.20 24.00
CA ILE A 53 -59.44 -13.48 22.80
C ILE A 53 -60.45 -12.44 23.22
N ARG A 54 -60.22 -11.18 22.90
CA ARG A 54 -61.14 -10.07 23.10
C ARG A 54 -61.74 -9.67 21.75
N PHE A 55 -62.79 -10.34 21.33
CA PHE A 55 -63.39 -10.20 19.98
C PHE A 55 -63.77 -8.79 19.59
N LEU A 56 -64.28 -8.01 20.53
CA LEU A 56 -64.74 -6.63 20.27
C LEU A 56 -63.55 -5.67 20.07
N GLN A 57 -62.39 -5.98 20.62
CA GLN A 57 -61.19 -5.16 20.50
C GLN A 57 -60.18 -5.73 19.49
N GLY A 58 -60.42 -6.96 19.03
CA GLY A 58 -59.51 -7.64 18.13
C GLY A 58 -58.19 -8.06 18.81
N ASP A 59 -58.15 -8.19 20.15
CA ASP A 59 -56.95 -8.54 20.88
C ASP A 59 -56.85 -10.02 21.09
N ILE A 60 -55.66 -10.57 20.90
CA ILE A 60 -55.33 -11.98 21.15
C ILE A 60 -54.08 -12.06 22.02
N THR A 61 -54.16 -12.78 23.12
CA THR A 61 -53.03 -13.08 23.99
C THR A 61 -52.88 -14.56 24.18
N ALA A 62 -51.73 -15.13 23.89
CA ALA A 62 -51.37 -16.50 24.20
C ALA A 62 -50.15 -16.52 25.12
N SER A 63 -50.13 -17.43 26.13
CA SER A 63 -49.03 -17.53 27.08
C SER A 63 -48.43 -18.91 27.16
N ASN A 64 -47.13 -18.99 27.55
CA ASN A 64 -46.36 -20.22 27.68
C ASN A 64 -46.43 -21.11 26.41
N ILE A 65 -46.18 -20.50 25.27
CA ILE A 65 -46.22 -21.14 23.98
C ILE A 65 -45.00 -22.03 23.79
N LYS A 66 -45.16 -23.27 23.39
CA LYS A 66 -44.10 -24.18 22.94
C LYS A 66 -44.34 -24.53 21.48
N ILE A 67 -43.29 -24.54 20.70
CA ILE A 67 -43.35 -24.75 19.24
C ILE A 67 -42.30 -25.80 18.88
N SER A 68 -42.70 -26.81 18.09
CA SER A 68 -41.80 -27.78 17.46
C SER A 68 -42.32 -28.23 16.12
N ASN A 69 -41.46 -28.76 15.27
CA ASN A 69 -41.89 -29.36 13.99
C ASN A 69 -42.64 -30.68 14.28
N LYS A 70 -43.71 -30.96 13.54
CA LYS A 70 -44.37 -32.26 13.55
C LYS A 70 -43.47 -33.38 13.02
N ILE A 71 -42.75 -33.08 11.96
CA ILE A 71 -41.76 -33.96 11.33
C ILE A 71 -40.39 -33.25 11.47
N PRO A 72 -39.57 -33.62 12.44
CA PRO A 72 -38.28 -32.92 12.71
C PRO A 72 -37.33 -32.93 11.50
N GLU A 73 -37.39 -33.97 10.66
CA GLU A 73 -36.46 -34.16 9.53
C GLU A 73 -36.95 -33.50 8.23
N ASN A 74 -38.14 -32.90 8.21
CA ASN A 74 -38.67 -32.27 7.02
C ASN A 74 -37.90 -30.99 6.67
N GLN A 75 -37.08 -31.07 5.64
CA GLN A 75 -36.24 -29.95 5.16
C GLN A 75 -36.94 -29.01 4.14
N GLU A 76 -38.18 -29.29 3.78
CA GLU A 76 -38.95 -28.44 2.84
C GLU A 76 -39.64 -27.28 3.55
N ILE A 77 -39.80 -27.43 4.88
CA ILE A 77 -40.34 -26.38 5.75
C ILE A 77 -39.23 -25.79 6.62
N ILE A 78 -39.50 -24.62 7.18
CA ILE A 78 -38.62 -24.04 8.18
C ILE A 78 -38.76 -24.82 9.46
N GLY A 79 -37.60 -25.29 9.97
CA GLY A 79 -37.55 -25.91 11.30
C GLY A 79 -37.73 -24.84 12.35
N LEU A 80 -38.72 -25.02 13.26
CA LEU A 80 -38.99 -24.10 14.35
C LEU A 80 -39.13 -24.88 15.64
N GLU A 81 -38.26 -24.61 16.60
CA GLU A 81 -38.21 -25.29 17.90
C GLU A 81 -37.97 -24.26 19.00
N GLY A 82 -38.74 -24.33 20.08
CA GLY A 82 -38.53 -23.50 21.26
C GLY A 82 -39.79 -23.06 21.97
N SER A 83 -39.70 -21.93 22.66
CA SER A 83 -40.78 -21.38 23.48
C SER A 83 -40.89 -19.87 23.37
N ILE A 84 -42.09 -19.36 23.61
CA ILE A 84 -42.38 -17.93 23.72
C ILE A 84 -43.22 -17.75 25.02
N ASP A 85 -42.78 -16.83 25.87
CA ASP A 85 -43.50 -16.56 27.10
C ASP A 85 -44.90 -16.01 26.82
N THR A 86 -45.00 -14.98 26.00
CA THR A 86 -46.28 -14.37 25.61
C THR A 86 -46.24 -13.87 24.18
N ILE A 87 -47.31 -14.16 23.44
CA ILE A 87 -47.64 -13.48 22.15
C ILE A 87 -48.87 -12.64 22.40
N TYR A 88 -48.75 -11.34 22.04
CA TYR A 88 -49.87 -10.40 22.06
C TYR A 88 -50.06 -9.78 20.68
N ILE A 89 -51.30 -9.76 20.23
CA ILE A 89 -51.71 -9.15 18.99
C ILE A 89 -52.83 -8.18 19.32
N SER A 90 -52.69 -6.91 18.90
CA SER A 90 -53.67 -5.89 19.16
C SER A 90 -54.44 -5.49 17.90
N ASN A 91 -55.70 -5.10 18.10
CA ASN A 91 -56.54 -4.49 17.10
C ASN A 91 -56.57 -5.28 15.76
N LEU A 92 -56.69 -6.59 15.86
CA LEU A 92 -56.86 -7.43 14.68
C LEU A 92 -58.21 -7.15 14.02
N GLY A 93 -58.22 -6.78 12.76
CA GLY A 93 -59.43 -6.61 11.96
C GLY A 93 -60.19 -7.93 11.83
N MET A 94 -60.98 -8.29 12.86
CA MET A 94 -61.71 -9.56 12.92
C MET A 94 -62.61 -9.81 11.74
N TYR A 95 -63.27 -8.74 11.21
CA TYR A 95 -64.09 -8.81 9.97
C TYR A 95 -63.22 -9.12 8.76
N ASP A 96 -62.09 -8.43 8.61
CA ASP A 96 -61.16 -8.65 7.52
C ASP A 96 -60.51 -10.05 7.59
N ALA A 97 -60.22 -10.49 8.79
CA ALA A 97 -59.67 -11.84 9.00
C ALA A 97 -60.66 -12.95 8.68
N LEU A 98 -61.92 -12.81 9.05
CA LEU A 98 -62.96 -13.81 8.90
C LEU A 98 -63.62 -13.79 7.50
N VAL A 99 -63.91 -12.60 6.94
CA VAL A 99 -64.65 -12.42 5.69
C VAL A 99 -63.69 -12.24 4.50
N ASN A 100 -62.77 -11.31 4.59
CA ASN A 100 -61.84 -10.94 3.51
C ASN A 100 -60.59 -11.82 3.44
N LYS A 101 -60.39 -12.65 4.46
CA LYS A 101 -59.17 -13.49 4.62
C LYS A 101 -57.86 -12.70 4.58
N THR A 102 -57.89 -11.43 5.03
CA THR A 102 -56.74 -10.54 5.17
C THR A 102 -56.43 -10.34 6.66
N VAL A 103 -55.15 -10.32 7.03
CA VAL A 103 -54.70 -10.10 8.43
C VAL A 103 -54.14 -8.69 8.55
N ASN A 104 -54.98 -7.80 9.09
CA ASN A 104 -54.58 -6.46 9.43
C ASN A 104 -54.58 -6.32 10.95
N SER A 105 -53.43 -5.98 11.55
CA SER A 105 -53.27 -5.74 12.96
C SER A 105 -52.42 -4.51 13.20
N GLU A 106 -52.66 -3.83 14.32
CA GLU A 106 -51.88 -2.64 14.69
C GLU A 106 -50.50 -3.02 15.26
N GLU A 107 -50.49 -4.06 16.09
CA GLU A 107 -49.23 -4.45 16.75
C GLU A 107 -49.16 -5.96 17.00
N ILE A 108 -47.95 -6.52 16.85
CA ILE A 108 -47.62 -7.85 17.36
C ILE A 108 -46.45 -7.74 18.35
N GLN A 109 -46.63 -8.32 19.58
CA GLN A 109 -45.60 -8.39 20.59
C GLN A 109 -45.22 -9.83 20.89
N LEU A 110 -43.91 -10.11 20.91
CA LEU A 110 -43.32 -11.39 21.34
C LEU A 110 -42.48 -11.14 22.59
N SER A 111 -42.90 -11.71 23.74
CA SER A 111 -42.17 -11.58 24.99
C SER A 111 -41.33 -12.81 25.25
N LYS A 112 -40.05 -12.61 25.52
CA LYS A 112 -39.03 -13.64 25.83
C LYS A 112 -39.07 -14.86 24.90
N PRO A 113 -39.10 -14.68 23.57
CA PRO A 113 -38.97 -15.81 22.66
C PRO A 113 -37.59 -16.47 22.86
N ASN A 114 -37.55 -17.81 22.92
CA ASN A 114 -36.32 -18.61 22.89
C ASN A 114 -36.46 -19.64 21.78
N LEU A 115 -35.99 -19.27 20.59
CA LEU A 115 -36.29 -19.99 19.36
C LEU A 115 -35.03 -20.44 18.62
N LYS A 116 -35.05 -21.70 18.23
CA LYS A 116 -34.10 -22.31 17.29
C LYS A 116 -34.79 -22.53 15.96
N ILE A 117 -34.21 -21.92 14.91
CA ILE A 117 -34.77 -21.87 13.58
C ILE A 117 -33.82 -22.52 12.60
N THR A 118 -34.32 -23.44 11.77
CA THR A 118 -33.53 -24.06 10.70
C THR A 118 -34.12 -23.68 9.37
N LEU A 119 -33.32 -23.07 8.48
CA LEU A 119 -33.77 -22.59 7.18
C LEU A 119 -34.19 -23.74 6.27
N ALA A 120 -35.30 -23.56 5.53
CA ALA A 120 -35.81 -24.53 4.56
C ALA A 120 -35.02 -24.56 3.23
N ARG A 121 -35.33 -25.53 2.39
CA ARG A 121 -34.89 -25.52 0.98
C ARG A 121 -35.59 -24.40 0.21
N PRO A 122 -34.87 -23.69 -0.68
CA PRO A 122 -35.56 -22.80 -1.63
C PRO A 122 -36.56 -23.63 -2.44
N SER A 123 -37.82 -23.17 -2.48
CA SER A 123 -38.84 -23.81 -3.33
C SER A 123 -38.47 -23.67 -4.81
N THR A 124 -38.40 -24.78 -5.53
CA THR A 124 -38.22 -24.80 -6.98
C THR A 124 -39.52 -24.61 -7.75
N GLN A 125 -40.65 -24.70 -7.07
CA GLN A 125 -41.95 -24.47 -7.67
C GLN A 125 -42.35 -23.00 -7.57
N LYS A 126 -42.60 -22.37 -8.70
CA LYS A 126 -43.35 -21.10 -8.76
C LYS A 126 -44.78 -21.39 -8.34
N THR A 127 -45.06 -21.32 -7.05
CA THR A 127 -46.44 -21.30 -6.55
C THR A 127 -47.04 -19.96 -6.99
N GLU A 128 -48.19 -20.00 -7.65
CA GLU A 128 -48.99 -18.81 -7.89
C GLU A 128 -49.22 -18.07 -6.57
N LYS A 129 -48.69 -16.89 -6.46
CA LYS A 129 -48.78 -16.08 -5.24
C LYS A 129 -50.22 -15.63 -5.05
N LYS A 130 -50.88 -16.15 -4.03
CA LYS A 130 -52.20 -15.64 -3.63
C LYS A 130 -52.01 -14.28 -2.95
N LYS A 131 -52.60 -13.24 -3.57
CA LYS A 131 -52.71 -11.88 -3.07
C LYS A 131 -53.48 -11.83 -1.77
N ASN A 132 -52.78 -11.82 -0.61
CA ASN A 132 -53.46 -11.43 0.63
C ASN A 132 -52.41 -10.83 1.55
N PRO A 133 -52.31 -9.51 1.66
CA PRO A 133 -51.37 -8.86 2.49
C PRO A 133 -51.64 -9.14 3.97
N VAL A 134 -50.55 -9.47 4.70
CA VAL A 134 -50.51 -9.47 6.14
C VAL A 134 -49.83 -8.15 6.50
N VAL A 135 -50.56 -7.26 7.12
CA VAL A 135 -50.04 -5.93 7.51
C VAL A 135 -50.02 -5.87 9.03
N PHE A 136 -48.84 -5.67 9.58
CA PHE A 136 -48.66 -5.22 10.98
C PHE A 136 -48.06 -3.85 10.93
N LYS A 137 -48.72 -2.86 11.57
CA LYS A 137 -48.12 -1.53 11.66
C LYS A 137 -46.88 -1.55 12.53
N ASN A 138 -46.94 -2.24 13.68
CA ASN A 138 -45.83 -2.27 14.62
C ASN A 138 -45.48 -3.69 15.05
N MET A 139 -44.19 -3.95 15.21
CA MET A 139 -43.69 -5.22 15.74
C MET A 139 -42.78 -4.95 16.95
N LEU A 140 -43.00 -5.70 18.03
CA LEU A 140 -42.19 -5.63 19.22
C LEU A 140 -41.71 -7.03 19.65
N ILE A 141 -40.40 -7.21 19.76
CA ILE A 141 -39.77 -8.38 20.41
C ILE A 141 -39.09 -7.90 21.66
N SER A 142 -39.35 -8.53 22.78
CA SER A 142 -38.74 -8.19 24.06
C SER A 142 -37.92 -9.35 24.62
N ASN A 143 -36.63 -9.14 24.86
CA ASN A 143 -35.71 -10.08 25.54
C ASN A 143 -35.66 -11.48 24.89
N GLY A 144 -35.59 -11.54 23.55
CA GLY A 144 -35.58 -12.79 22.79
C GLY A 144 -34.19 -13.42 22.64
N ASN A 145 -34.13 -14.74 22.64
CA ASN A 145 -32.96 -15.51 22.29
C ASN A 145 -33.22 -16.27 20.98
N PHE A 146 -32.35 -16.10 20.01
CA PHE A 146 -32.50 -16.72 18.69
C PHE A 146 -31.24 -17.46 18.29
N VAL A 147 -31.40 -18.69 17.80
CA VAL A 147 -30.37 -19.47 17.11
C VAL A 147 -30.90 -19.83 15.75
N ILE A 148 -30.30 -19.30 14.69
CA ILE A 148 -30.69 -19.58 13.31
C ILE A 148 -29.63 -20.49 12.71
N ASN A 149 -30.03 -21.65 12.21
CA ASN A 149 -29.18 -22.60 11.54
C ASN A 149 -29.46 -22.63 10.04
N ARG A 150 -28.42 -22.89 9.27
CA ARG A 150 -28.59 -23.29 7.87
C ARG A 150 -29.26 -24.66 7.80
N ARG A 151 -29.80 -25.00 6.65
CA ARG A 151 -30.44 -26.28 6.36
C ARG A 151 -29.59 -27.52 6.73
N ASN A 152 -28.28 -27.42 6.61
CA ASN A 152 -27.36 -28.49 7.00
C ASN A 152 -27.05 -28.52 8.51
N GLY A 153 -27.82 -27.80 9.33
CA GLY A 153 -27.63 -27.70 10.77
C GLY A 153 -26.48 -26.76 11.22
N PHE A 154 -25.68 -26.25 10.28
CA PHE A 154 -24.59 -25.33 10.63
C PHE A 154 -25.15 -23.99 11.10
N PRO A 155 -24.66 -23.39 12.19
CA PRO A 155 -25.17 -22.12 12.68
C PRO A 155 -24.97 -21.00 11.62
N LEU A 156 -25.95 -20.15 11.50
CA LEU A 156 -25.88 -18.93 10.68
C LEU A 156 -25.82 -17.69 11.59
N LEU A 157 -26.72 -17.62 12.58
CA LEU A 157 -26.85 -16.48 13.47
C LEU A 157 -27.20 -16.93 14.89
N LYS A 158 -26.60 -16.30 15.90
CA LYS A 158 -27.02 -16.38 17.29
C LYS A 158 -27.09 -14.97 17.87
N ILE A 159 -28.13 -14.70 18.63
CA ILE A 159 -28.28 -13.43 19.36
C ILE A 159 -29.04 -13.69 20.66
N LYS A 160 -28.63 -13.04 21.74
CA LYS A 160 -29.28 -13.12 23.04
C LYS A 160 -29.88 -11.80 23.45
N LYS A 161 -30.93 -11.85 24.28
CA LYS A 161 -31.64 -10.70 24.85
C LYS A 161 -31.99 -9.65 23.76
N LEU A 162 -32.41 -10.15 22.58
CA LEU A 162 -32.86 -9.29 21.48
C LEU A 162 -34.14 -8.58 21.90
N SER A 163 -34.12 -7.26 21.85
CA SER A 163 -35.30 -6.41 21.86
C SER A 163 -35.31 -5.65 20.51
N LEU A 164 -36.43 -5.76 19.80
CA LEU A 164 -36.58 -5.17 18.47
C LEU A 164 -37.95 -4.51 18.39
N SER A 165 -37.98 -3.23 18.03
CA SER A 165 -39.18 -2.50 17.63
C SER A 165 -39.06 -2.10 16.19
N ILE A 166 -40.11 -2.29 15.42
CA ILE A 166 -40.22 -1.83 14.04
C ILE A 166 -41.56 -1.11 13.91
N ASP A 167 -41.52 0.11 13.39
CA ASP A 167 -42.70 0.95 13.20
C ASP A 167 -43.07 1.05 11.72
N ASN A 168 -44.37 0.94 11.40
CA ASN A 168 -44.94 1.00 10.06
C ASN A 168 -44.30 0.00 9.08
N LEU A 169 -44.24 -1.28 9.48
CA LEU A 169 -43.75 -2.37 8.64
C LEU A 169 -44.76 -2.71 7.54
N ASP A 170 -44.36 -2.47 6.29
CA ASP A 170 -45.18 -2.71 5.10
C ASP A 170 -44.52 -3.72 4.15
N PHE A 171 -45.30 -4.70 3.69
CA PHE A 171 -44.93 -5.73 2.73
C PHE A 171 -45.75 -5.59 1.44
N THR A 172 -45.47 -4.55 0.67
CA THR A 172 -46.22 -4.27 -0.59
C THR A 172 -45.71 -5.09 -1.77
N GLU A 173 -46.60 -5.32 -2.79
CA GLU A 173 -46.25 -6.09 -4.00
C GLU A 173 -45.17 -5.44 -4.86
N GLU A 174 -45.01 -4.12 -4.79
CA GLU A 174 -43.92 -3.39 -5.47
C GLU A 174 -42.53 -3.76 -4.93
N ASP A 175 -42.49 -4.37 -3.77
CA ASP A 175 -41.24 -4.77 -3.12
C ASP A 175 -40.63 -6.03 -3.75
N GLU A 176 -41.29 -6.74 -4.65
CA GLU A 176 -40.70 -7.88 -5.38
C GLU A 176 -39.57 -7.47 -6.32
N LEU A 177 -39.57 -6.26 -6.81
CA LEU A 177 -38.49 -5.66 -7.61
C LEU A 177 -37.38 -5.11 -6.74
N ARG A 178 -37.65 -4.89 -5.46
CA ARG A 178 -36.69 -4.43 -4.48
C ARG A 178 -35.94 -5.61 -3.89
N LYS A 179 -34.66 -5.45 -3.64
CA LYS A 179 -33.83 -6.49 -2.98
C LYS A 179 -34.13 -6.65 -1.50
N LEU A 180 -34.93 -5.76 -0.92
CA LEU A 180 -35.49 -5.82 0.44
C LEU A 180 -37.00 -5.95 0.31
N PRO A 181 -37.62 -7.03 0.82
CA PRO A 181 -39.02 -7.32 0.65
C PRO A 181 -39.95 -6.55 1.62
N PHE A 182 -39.49 -5.49 2.24
CA PHE A 182 -40.24 -4.70 3.21
C PHE A 182 -39.73 -3.27 3.31
N VAL A 183 -40.59 -2.39 3.77
CA VAL A 183 -40.31 -0.98 4.11
C VAL A 183 -40.73 -0.73 5.55
N PHE A 184 -40.08 0.15 6.26
CA PHE A 184 -40.42 0.57 7.61
C PHE A 184 -40.02 2.05 7.80
N ASP A 185 -40.66 2.73 8.74
CA ASP A 185 -40.38 4.13 9.02
C ASP A 185 -39.26 4.29 10.05
N ASP A 186 -39.33 3.54 11.15
CA ASP A 186 -38.31 3.59 12.20
C ASP A 186 -38.09 2.20 12.84
N TYR A 187 -36.95 2.04 13.48
CA TYR A 187 -36.64 0.81 14.20
C TYR A 187 -35.77 1.09 15.43
N SER A 188 -35.95 0.26 16.47
CA SER A 188 -35.06 0.17 17.61
C SER A 188 -34.59 -1.26 17.79
N LEU A 189 -33.29 -1.45 17.97
CA LEU A 189 -32.67 -2.75 18.10
C LEU A 189 -31.73 -2.74 19.31
N LYS A 190 -31.90 -3.68 20.25
CA LYS A 190 -30.97 -3.97 21.34
C LYS A 190 -30.69 -5.45 21.40
N GLY A 191 -29.44 -5.85 21.51
CA GLY A 191 -29.09 -7.27 21.59
C GLY A 191 -27.68 -7.48 22.12
N ASN A 192 -27.48 -8.68 22.67
CA ASN A 192 -26.19 -9.07 23.26
C ASN A 192 -25.67 -10.36 22.61
N ASP A 193 -24.37 -10.58 22.70
CA ASP A 193 -23.69 -11.81 22.26
C ASP A 193 -24.10 -12.21 20.84
N PHE A 194 -23.99 -11.25 19.91
CA PHE A 194 -24.25 -11.47 18.49
C PHE A 194 -23.12 -12.31 17.89
N GLU A 195 -23.48 -13.42 17.26
CA GLU A 195 -22.56 -14.25 16.49
C GLU A 195 -23.17 -14.57 15.13
N LEU A 196 -22.43 -14.31 14.08
CA LEU A 196 -22.83 -14.62 12.71
C LEU A 196 -21.73 -15.42 12.02
N PHE A 197 -22.12 -16.46 11.30
CA PHE A 197 -21.23 -17.34 10.55
C PHE A 197 -21.51 -17.22 9.05
N PRO A 198 -20.92 -16.22 8.37
CA PRO A 198 -21.21 -15.95 6.94
C PRO A 198 -20.81 -17.12 6.05
N ASP A 199 -19.73 -17.79 6.40
CA ASP A 199 -19.21 -18.97 5.72
C ASP A 199 -18.39 -19.82 6.70
N GLU A 200 -17.69 -20.82 6.21
CA GLU A 200 -16.83 -21.71 7.02
C GLU A 200 -15.51 -21.03 7.46
N VAL A 201 -15.18 -19.88 6.86
CA VAL A 201 -13.90 -19.18 7.11
C VAL A 201 -14.04 -18.17 8.23
N TYR A 202 -15.18 -17.46 8.29
CA TYR A 202 -15.33 -16.32 9.18
C TYR A 202 -16.45 -16.49 10.20
N LYS A 203 -16.18 -16.00 11.39
CA LYS A 203 -17.15 -15.69 12.43
C LYS A 203 -17.14 -14.17 12.66
N VAL A 204 -18.31 -13.57 12.69
CA VAL A 204 -18.49 -12.16 13.05
C VAL A 204 -19.14 -12.11 14.42
N THR A 205 -18.57 -11.34 15.34
CA THR A 205 -19.10 -11.19 16.70
C THR A 205 -19.32 -9.71 17.03
N ALA A 206 -20.31 -9.47 17.89
CA ALA A 206 -20.48 -8.21 18.60
C ALA A 206 -21.03 -8.49 20.00
N LYS A 207 -20.47 -7.85 21.01
CA LYS A 207 -20.92 -8.04 22.37
C LYS A 207 -22.26 -7.36 22.63
N ASN A 208 -22.41 -6.15 22.12
CA ASN A 208 -23.65 -5.38 22.24
C ASN A 208 -24.00 -4.72 20.90
N ILE A 209 -25.28 -4.72 20.59
CA ILE A 209 -25.88 -3.93 19.50
C ILE A 209 -26.99 -3.10 20.14
N ASP A 210 -27.00 -1.80 19.91
CA ASP A 210 -27.99 -0.90 20.48
C ASP A 210 -28.31 0.25 19.52
N THR A 211 -29.58 0.62 19.45
CA THR A 211 -30.04 1.85 18.78
C THR A 211 -30.54 2.84 19.81
N GLU A 212 -30.02 4.04 19.76
CA GLU A 212 -30.44 5.15 20.59
C GLU A 212 -30.49 6.45 19.77
N ASN A 213 -31.62 7.16 19.81
CA ASN A 213 -31.81 8.43 19.08
C ASN A 213 -31.45 8.34 17.59
N GLY A 214 -31.84 7.27 16.92
CA GLY A 214 -31.55 7.03 15.48
C GLY A 214 -30.09 6.70 15.19
N LYS A 215 -29.27 6.44 16.21
CA LYS A 215 -27.89 5.98 16.10
C LYS A 215 -27.80 4.52 16.46
N LEU A 216 -27.27 3.69 15.53
CA LEU A 216 -26.95 2.28 15.79
C LEU A 216 -25.50 2.19 16.26
N SER A 217 -25.29 1.61 17.44
CA SER A 217 -23.97 1.32 18.02
C SER A 217 -23.76 -0.19 18.11
N VAL A 218 -22.60 -0.65 17.68
CA VAL A 218 -22.17 -2.07 17.72
C VAL A 218 -20.83 -2.10 18.46
N LYS A 219 -20.81 -2.65 19.67
CA LYS A 219 -19.63 -2.66 20.54
C LYS A 219 -18.90 -4.00 20.50
N ASP A 220 -17.58 -3.95 20.69
CA ASP A 220 -16.67 -5.09 20.66
C ASP A 220 -16.91 -5.94 19.39
N PHE A 221 -16.85 -5.26 18.25
CA PHE A 221 -17.09 -5.87 16.94
C PHE A 221 -15.84 -6.57 16.42
N GLU A 222 -16.00 -7.81 15.93
CA GLU A 222 -14.87 -8.56 15.40
C GLU A 222 -15.26 -9.46 14.22
N ILE A 223 -14.40 -9.51 13.20
CA ILE A 223 -14.43 -10.48 12.10
C ILE A 223 -13.24 -11.42 12.27
N LEU A 224 -13.51 -12.60 12.79
CA LEU A 224 -12.54 -13.63 13.18
C LEU A 224 -12.40 -14.71 12.12
N PRO A 225 -11.16 -14.99 11.64
CA PRO A 225 -10.92 -16.22 10.90
C PRO A 225 -11.09 -17.46 11.81
N GLN A 226 -11.87 -18.42 11.36
CA GLN A 226 -12.06 -19.72 12.04
C GLN A 226 -11.00 -20.76 11.63
N MET A 227 -10.27 -20.50 10.56
CA MET A 227 -9.20 -21.35 10.05
C MET A 227 -7.82 -20.79 10.41
N LYS A 228 -6.86 -21.67 10.70
CA LYS A 228 -5.45 -21.29 10.79
C LYS A 228 -4.96 -20.78 9.42
N LEU A 229 -4.02 -19.84 9.42
CA LEU A 229 -3.48 -19.22 8.20
C LEU A 229 -3.03 -20.28 7.17
N LYS A 230 -2.30 -21.31 7.59
CA LYS A 230 -1.80 -22.36 6.71
C LYS A 230 -2.92 -23.15 6.02
N ASP A 231 -3.95 -23.52 6.77
CA ASP A 231 -5.08 -24.31 6.25
C ASP A 231 -5.91 -23.47 5.27
N PHE A 232 -6.11 -22.17 5.60
CA PHE A 232 -6.78 -21.22 4.72
C PHE A 232 -6.03 -21.05 3.39
N GLN A 233 -4.72 -20.93 3.44
CA GLN A 233 -3.89 -20.73 2.25
C GLN A 233 -3.85 -21.97 1.34
N GLN A 234 -3.93 -23.17 1.91
CA GLN A 234 -4.05 -24.41 1.13
C GLN A 234 -5.41 -24.47 0.43
N LYS A 235 -6.49 -24.14 1.13
CA LYS A 235 -7.86 -24.21 0.59
C LYS A 235 -8.18 -23.04 -0.35
N PHE A 236 -7.61 -21.85 -0.11
CA PHE A 236 -7.90 -20.61 -0.85
C PHE A 236 -6.61 -19.86 -1.26
N PRO A 237 -5.75 -20.43 -2.13
CA PRO A 237 -4.42 -19.88 -2.42
C PRO A 237 -4.42 -18.50 -3.11
N ASN A 238 -5.58 -18.08 -3.63
CA ASN A 238 -5.79 -16.81 -4.33
C ASN A 238 -6.66 -15.79 -3.56
N LYS A 239 -6.95 -16.06 -2.27
CA LYS A 239 -7.72 -15.15 -1.41
C LYS A 239 -6.87 -14.63 -0.27
N ASN A 240 -7.05 -13.36 0.07
CA ASN A 240 -6.47 -12.79 1.29
C ASN A 240 -7.30 -13.21 2.51
N LEU A 241 -6.62 -13.47 3.64
CA LEU A 241 -7.28 -13.66 4.91
C LEU A 241 -7.34 -12.32 5.65
N VAL A 242 -8.49 -12.02 6.25
CA VAL A 242 -8.77 -10.76 6.94
C VAL A 242 -9.12 -11.04 8.40
N HIS A 243 -8.53 -10.29 9.31
CA HIS A 243 -8.95 -10.16 10.69
C HIS A 243 -9.25 -8.68 10.95
N PHE A 244 -10.43 -8.38 11.45
CA PHE A 244 -10.87 -7.03 11.76
C PHE A 244 -11.49 -6.99 13.15
N GLU A 245 -11.11 -6.00 13.95
CA GLU A 245 -11.68 -5.72 15.27
C GLU A 245 -11.91 -4.22 15.43
N ALA A 246 -12.93 -3.83 16.19
CA ALA A 246 -13.20 -2.46 16.55
C ALA A 246 -13.89 -2.39 17.90
N SER A 247 -13.50 -1.45 18.75
CA SER A 247 -14.18 -1.27 20.06
C SER A 247 -15.64 -0.83 19.88
N GLU A 248 -15.92 0.00 18.86
CA GLU A 248 -17.26 0.41 18.50
C GLU A 248 -17.37 0.74 17.02
N LEU A 249 -18.46 0.30 16.39
CA LEU A 249 -18.97 0.79 15.11
C LEU A 249 -20.26 1.56 15.38
N SER A 250 -20.31 2.80 14.91
CA SER A 250 -21.49 3.67 15.10
C SER A 250 -21.99 4.16 13.77
N PHE A 251 -23.30 4.02 13.54
CA PHE A 251 -24.00 4.41 12.33
C PHE A 251 -25.09 5.41 12.67
N ASN A 252 -25.04 6.62 12.12
CA ASN A 252 -25.97 7.68 12.42
C ASN A 252 -26.88 7.98 11.23
N LYS A 253 -28.18 8.05 11.46
CA LYS A 253 -29.23 8.30 10.47
C LYS A 253 -29.12 7.37 9.26
N THR A 254 -29.47 6.12 9.48
CA THR A 254 -29.54 5.09 8.42
C THR A 254 -30.80 5.29 7.59
N GLU A 255 -30.66 5.48 6.29
CA GLU A 255 -31.78 5.50 5.34
C GLU A 255 -31.60 4.41 4.29
N LEU A 256 -32.69 3.68 4.05
CA LEU A 256 -32.80 2.60 3.08
C LEU A 256 -33.91 2.94 2.09
N LYS A 257 -33.54 3.50 0.92
CA LYS A 257 -34.52 3.87 -0.12
C LYS A 257 -34.00 3.45 -1.50
N ASN A 258 -34.85 2.82 -2.31
CA ASN A 258 -34.60 2.56 -3.74
C ASN A 258 -33.21 1.94 -4.05
N ASN A 259 -32.83 0.87 -3.37
CA ASN A 259 -31.52 0.23 -3.49
C ASN A 259 -30.32 1.12 -3.07
N ARG A 260 -30.56 2.24 -2.41
CA ARG A 260 -29.55 3.13 -1.84
C ARG A 260 -29.53 2.97 -0.33
N ILE A 261 -28.33 2.76 0.20
CA ILE A 261 -28.03 2.76 1.64
C ILE A 261 -27.26 4.03 1.93
N SER A 262 -27.82 4.91 2.74
CA SER A 262 -27.16 6.15 3.13
C SER A 262 -26.99 6.26 4.63
N PHE A 263 -25.86 6.85 5.02
CA PHE A 263 -25.54 7.20 6.40
C PHE A 263 -25.01 8.63 6.45
N ASN A 264 -25.48 9.41 7.41
CA ASN A 264 -24.90 10.74 7.64
C ASN A 264 -23.50 10.61 8.24
N GLU A 265 -23.28 9.62 9.09
CA GLU A 265 -21.99 9.38 9.69
C GLU A 265 -21.78 7.89 10.01
N ILE A 266 -20.60 7.40 9.71
CA ILE A 266 -20.09 6.11 10.20
C ILE A 266 -18.80 6.39 10.99
N LEU A 267 -18.79 5.98 12.25
CA LEU A 267 -17.62 6.07 13.12
C LEU A 267 -17.07 4.68 13.41
N PHE A 268 -15.78 4.50 13.17
CA PHE A 268 -14.99 3.35 13.56
C PHE A 268 -14.08 3.74 14.73
N SER A 269 -14.35 3.24 15.93
CA SER A 269 -13.53 3.51 17.12
C SER A 269 -12.49 2.39 17.30
N GLN A 270 -11.23 2.78 17.35
CA GLN A 270 -10.07 1.89 17.51
C GLN A 270 -10.08 0.65 16.59
N PRO A 271 -10.42 0.81 15.29
CA PRO A 271 -10.45 -0.34 14.41
C PRO A 271 -9.04 -0.82 14.12
N LYS A 272 -8.88 -2.15 14.12
CA LYS A 272 -7.63 -2.80 13.72
C LYS A 272 -7.89 -3.81 12.63
N LEU A 273 -7.27 -3.58 11.48
CA LEU A 273 -7.36 -4.44 10.31
C LEU A 273 -6.03 -5.15 10.07
N THR A 274 -6.02 -6.47 10.16
CA THR A 274 -4.90 -7.30 9.76
C THR A 274 -5.24 -8.04 8.47
N LEU A 275 -4.45 -7.82 7.43
CA LEU A 275 -4.59 -8.45 6.13
C LEU A 275 -3.40 -9.38 5.86
N PHE A 276 -3.66 -10.66 5.59
CA PHE A 276 -2.65 -11.62 5.15
C PHE A 276 -2.75 -11.77 3.62
N GLU A 277 -1.66 -11.46 2.91
CA GLU A 277 -1.62 -11.56 1.45
C GLU A 277 -1.71 -13.02 0.97
N SER A 278 -2.40 -13.23 -0.13
CA SER A 278 -2.44 -14.53 -0.81
C SER A 278 -1.15 -14.79 -1.61
N LYS A 279 -0.81 -16.05 -1.79
CA LYS A 279 0.34 -16.45 -2.62
C LYS A 279 0.14 -16.12 -4.10
N MET A 280 -1.08 -16.29 -4.59
CA MET A 280 -1.44 -16.03 -5.98
C MET A 280 -2.29 -14.76 -6.11
N LYS A 281 -1.96 -13.92 -7.09
CA LYS A 281 -2.77 -12.73 -7.39
C LYS A 281 -4.02 -13.14 -8.16
N LYS A 282 -5.20 -12.77 -7.65
CA LYS A 282 -6.47 -12.97 -8.34
C LYS A 282 -6.63 -11.95 -9.48
N LYS A 283 -7.03 -12.40 -10.68
CA LYS A 283 -7.57 -11.48 -11.69
C LYS A 283 -8.84 -10.83 -11.13
N ARG A 284 -8.92 -9.49 -11.17
CA ARG A 284 -10.10 -8.77 -10.69
C ARG A 284 -11.32 -9.19 -11.50
N SER A 285 -12.32 -9.80 -10.85
CA SER A 285 -13.65 -9.94 -11.45
C SER A 285 -14.40 -8.62 -11.23
N LYS A 286 -14.97 -8.06 -12.27
CA LYS A 286 -15.90 -6.93 -12.15
C LYS A 286 -17.20 -7.46 -11.52
N LYS A 287 -17.34 -7.32 -10.21
CA LYS A 287 -18.64 -7.54 -9.55
C LYS A 287 -19.24 -6.17 -9.26
N THR A 288 -20.37 -5.89 -9.84
CA THR A 288 -21.21 -4.73 -9.49
C THR A 288 -21.83 -4.94 -8.12
N LEU A 289 -21.89 -3.90 -7.32
CA LEU A 289 -22.68 -3.90 -6.09
C LEU A 289 -24.16 -3.82 -6.47
N PRO A 290 -25.01 -4.60 -5.79
CA PRO A 290 -26.46 -4.55 -6.06
C PRO A 290 -27.15 -3.30 -5.52
N TYR A 291 -26.46 -2.44 -4.78
CA TYR A 291 -26.98 -1.22 -4.17
C TYR A 291 -25.94 -0.10 -4.21
N GLU A 292 -26.43 1.13 -4.15
CA GLU A 292 -25.64 2.34 -3.99
C GLU A 292 -25.32 2.54 -2.50
N LEU A 293 -24.08 2.93 -2.18
CA LEU A 293 -23.64 3.27 -0.84
C LEU A 293 -23.26 4.76 -0.81
N ASP A 294 -24.00 5.57 -0.07
CA ASP A 294 -23.76 7.00 0.09
C ASP A 294 -23.48 7.33 1.55
N LEU A 295 -22.23 7.70 1.84
CA LEU A 295 -21.74 7.98 3.18
C LEU A 295 -21.30 9.44 3.26
N LYS A 296 -22.04 10.27 3.99
CA LYS A 296 -21.71 11.70 4.10
C LYS A 296 -20.42 11.92 4.86
N ASN A 297 -20.22 11.19 5.95
CA ASN A 297 -19.01 11.29 6.76
C ASN A 297 -18.57 9.91 7.26
N VAL A 298 -17.33 9.52 6.95
CA VAL A 298 -16.71 8.27 7.42
C VAL A 298 -15.50 8.64 8.29
N ILE A 299 -15.54 8.27 9.56
CA ILE A 299 -14.53 8.64 10.56
C ILE A 299 -13.85 7.38 11.11
N PHE A 300 -12.52 7.42 11.14
CA PHE A 300 -11.68 6.43 11.80
C PHE A 300 -10.94 7.11 12.96
N GLN A 301 -11.06 6.58 14.17
CA GLN A 301 -10.38 7.07 15.36
C GLN A 301 -9.41 6.02 15.89
N ASN A 302 -8.13 6.39 16.00
CA ASN A 302 -7.06 5.53 16.51
C ASN A 302 -6.99 4.17 15.81
N ALA A 303 -7.18 4.15 14.49
CA ALA A 303 -7.15 2.93 13.69
C ALA A 303 -5.72 2.38 13.55
N GLN A 304 -5.62 1.07 13.36
CA GLN A 304 -4.39 0.37 13.03
C GLN A 304 -4.59 -0.49 11.78
N PHE A 305 -3.59 -0.49 10.90
CA PHE A 305 -3.55 -1.35 9.72
C PHE A 305 -2.27 -2.16 9.68
N ASP A 306 -2.38 -3.48 9.61
CA ASP A 306 -1.27 -4.40 9.47
C ASP A 306 -1.42 -5.24 8.19
N LEU A 307 -0.45 -5.15 7.30
CA LEU A 307 -0.31 -6.03 6.15
C LEU A 307 0.79 -7.05 6.43
N LYS A 308 0.46 -8.32 6.36
CA LYS A 308 1.38 -9.44 6.50
C LYS A 308 1.52 -10.17 5.17
N ASP A 309 2.72 -10.67 4.91
CA ASP A 309 2.96 -11.50 3.72
C ASP A 309 2.31 -12.89 3.87
N PHE A 310 2.47 -13.70 2.85
CA PHE A 310 1.98 -15.07 2.81
C PHE A 310 2.47 -15.92 4.00
N ASP A 311 3.70 -15.72 4.49
CA ASP A 311 4.26 -16.44 5.64
C ASP A 311 3.81 -15.84 6.99
N GLY A 312 2.97 -14.81 7.00
CA GLY A 312 2.53 -14.12 8.20
C GLY A 312 3.53 -13.10 8.74
N LYS A 313 4.62 -12.80 8.00
CA LYS A 313 5.62 -11.80 8.41
C LYS A 313 5.10 -10.39 8.11
N GLN A 314 5.39 -9.45 9.02
CA GLN A 314 5.00 -8.05 8.89
C GLN A 314 5.62 -7.42 7.63
N LYS A 315 4.78 -6.82 6.78
CA LYS A 315 5.15 -6.10 5.55
C LYS A 315 4.88 -4.60 5.65
N LEU A 316 3.70 -4.23 6.15
CA LEU A 316 3.32 -2.85 6.42
C LEU A 316 2.59 -2.79 7.77
N SER A 317 2.93 -1.81 8.59
CA SER A 317 2.17 -1.45 9.80
C SER A 317 1.97 0.05 9.83
N VAL A 318 0.75 0.48 10.06
CA VAL A 318 0.37 1.89 10.25
C VAL A 318 -0.42 1.98 11.53
N LYS A 319 0.03 2.81 12.48
CA LYS A 319 -0.58 2.96 13.79
C LYS A 319 -1.21 4.34 13.97
N ASN A 320 -2.14 4.43 14.91
CA ASN A 320 -2.79 5.69 15.33
C ASN A 320 -3.35 6.47 14.13
N ILE A 321 -4.07 5.77 13.23
CA ILE A 321 -4.70 6.38 12.08
C ILE A 321 -5.96 7.10 12.56
N ASN A 322 -5.99 8.41 12.38
CA ASN A 322 -7.19 9.23 12.50
C ASN A 322 -7.51 9.78 11.12
N ALA A 323 -8.69 9.42 10.60
CA ALA A 323 -9.07 9.80 9.25
C ALA A 323 -10.54 10.20 9.18
N SER A 324 -10.85 11.16 8.32
CA SER A 324 -12.20 11.49 7.90
C SER A 324 -12.27 11.54 6.38
N ILE A 325 -13.36 11.01 5.82
CA ILE A 325 -13.65 11.01 4.39
C ILE A 325 -15.07 11.55 4.23
N ASN A 326 -15.23 12.59 3.44
CA ASN A 326 -16.52 13.26 3.22
C ASN A 326 -17.10 12.90 1.84
N ASP A 327 -18.44 12.74 1.79
CA ASP A 327 -19.20 12.41 0.59
C ASP A 327 -18.62 11.18 -0.17
N PHE A 328 -18.47 10.08 0.55
CA PHE A 328 -17.98 8.81 -0.01
C PHE A 328 -19.13 8.08 -0.71
N LEU A 329 -19.00 7.86 -2.02
CA LEU A 329 -20.02 7.27 -2.86
C LEU A 329 -19.50 6.01 -3.59
N VAL A 330 -20.25 4.92 -3.50
CA VAL A 330 -20.07 3.72 -4.31
C VAL A 330 -21.37 3.42 -5.05
N ASN A 331 -21.34 3.48 -6.36
CA ASN A 331 -22.50 3.16 -7.22
C ASN A 331 -22.05 2.40 -8.47
N GLU A 332 -22.96 2.14 -9.39
CA GLU A 332 -22.65 1.44 -10.63
C GLU A 332 -21.58 2.16 -11.47
N GLU A 333 -21.63 3.49 -11.52
CA GLU A 333 -20.67 4.29 -12.29
C GLU A 333 -19.27 4.22 -11.69
N THR A 334 -19.13 4.48 -10.38
CA THR A 334 -17.83 4.44 -9.69
C THR A 334 -17.19 3.05 -9.76
N THR A 335 -17.98 1.97 -9.70
CA THR A 335 -17.45 0.59 -9.74
C THR A 335 -16.87 0.19 -11.10
N LYS A 336 -17.20 0.91 -12.19
CA LYS A 336 -16.59 0.75 -13.52
C LYS A 336 -15.17 1.32 -13.57
N GLY A 337 -14.84 2.26 -12.67
CA GLY A 337 -13.53 2.90 -12.58
C GLY A 337 -12.42 2.03 -11.98
N LYS A 338 -11.19 2.52 -12.06
CA LYS A 338 -10.02 1.92 -11.37
C LYS A 338 -10.12 2.06 -9.85
N ILE A 339 -10.60 3.20 -9.38
CA ILE A 339 -11.02 3.44 -8.01
C ILE A 339 -12.52 3.22 -7.99
N PRO A 340 -13.04 2.20 -7.29
CA PRO A 340 -14.46 1.84 -7.34
C PRO A 340 -15.33 2.71 -6.42
N PHE A 341 -14.91 3.92 -6.10
CA PHE A 341 -15.61 4.89 -5.26
C PHE A 341 -15.19 6.31 -5.63
N SER A 342 -16.01 7.28 -5.24
CA SER A 342 -15.67 8.70 -5.26
C SER A 342 -15.75 9.29 -3.85
N TYR A 343 -15.14 10.43 -3.64
CA TYR A 343 -15.18 11.21 -2.39
C TYR A 343 -14.97 12.69 -2.70
N LYS A 344 -15.49 13.56 -1.85
CA LYS A 344 -15.32 14.99 -1.99
C LYS A 344 -14.04 15.48 -1.34
N ASP A 345 -13.77 15.04 -0.12
CA ASP A 345 -12.61 15.45 0.66
C ASP A 345 -12.15 14.36 1.62
N TYR A 346 -10.89 14.44 2.04
CA TYR A 346 -10.33 13.54 3.04
C TYR A 346 -9.31 14.27 3.91
N ARG A 347 -9.18 13.81 5.15
CA ARG A 347 -8.11 14.19 6.07
C ARG A 347 -7.60 12.93 6.76
N ILE A 348 -6.29 12.72 6.72
CA ILE A 348 -5.64 11.54 7.32
C ILE A 348 -4.49 12.02 8.17
N LYS A 349 -4.42 11.57 9.40
CA LYS A 349 -3.29 11.73 10.30
C LYS A 349 -2.89 10.35 10.82
N THR A 350 -1.60 10.01 10.79
CA THR A 350 -1.11 8.73 11.34
C THR A 350 -0.03 8.96 12.37
N GLY A 351 0.26 7.95 13.18
CA GLY A 351 1.50 7.85 13.93
C GLY A 351 2.56 7.11 13.08
N ASP A 352 3.19 6.09 13.67
CA ASP A 352 4.26 5.33 13.06
C ASP A 352 3.81 4.53 11.84
N ILE A 353 4.58 4.62 10.77
CA ILE A 353 4.47 3.78 9.58
C ILE A 353 5.76 3.00 9.42
N LEU A 354 5.64 1.69 9.33
CA LEU A 354 6.73 0.76 9.03
C LEU A 354 6.39 -0.02 7.77
N PHE A 355 7.26 0.03 6.75
CA PHE A 355 7.10 -0.74 5.52
C PHE A 355 8.37 -1.51 5.18
N LYS A 356 8.30 -2.83 5.16
CA LYS A 356 9.37 -3.71 4.71
C LYS A 356 9.32 -3.86 3.19
N VAL A 357 10.22 -3.17 2.51
CA VAL A 357 10.27 -3.13 1.04
C VAL A 357 10.66 -4.50 0.46
N ASN A 358 11.72 -5.09 1.03
CA ASN A 358 12.29 -6.37 0.61
C ASN A 358 13.19 -6.94 1.72
N GLU A 359 14.02 -7.93 1.41
CA GLU A 359 14.98 -8.53 2.36
C GLU A 359 16.13 -7.59 2.76
N PHE A 360 16.34 -6.48 2.05
CA PHE A 360 17.43 -5.55 2.27
C PHE A 360 17.02 -4.26 2.99
N TYR A 361 15.79 -3.79 2.82
CA TYR A 361 15.38 -2.45 3.26
C TYR A 361 14.02 -2.43 3.92
N GLN A 362 13.93 -1.56 4.92
CA GLN A 362 12.67 -1.11 5.50
C GLN A 362 12.57 0.42 5.45
N LEU A 363 11.35 0.91 5.26
CA LEU A 363 11.02 2.32 5.39
C LEU A 363 10.31 2.55 6.73
N LYS A 364 10.64 3.65 7.37
CA LYS A 364 9.92 4.16 8.55
C LYS A 364 9.58 5.62 8.32
N MET A 365 8.46 6.06 8.82
CA MET A 365 8.10 7.48 8.89
C MET A 365 7.14 7.71 10.06
N ASN A 366 7.10 8.93 10.56
CA ASN A 366 6.23 9.35 11.63
C ASN A 366 5.30 10.47 11.15
N ASN A 367 4.13 10.59 11.80
CA ASN A 367 3.25 11.76 11.69
C ASN A 367 2.90 12.14 10.24
N LEU A 368 2.44 11.17 9.42
CA LEU A 368 1.87 11.52 8.13
C LEU A 368 0.58 12.32 8.35
N PHE A 369 0.52 13.51 7.76
CA PHE A 369 -0.67 14.29 7.57
C PHE A 369 -0.95 14.40 6.07
N ALA A 370 -2.17 14.05 5.63
CA ALA A 370 -2.55 14.07 4.23
C ALA A 370 -3.98 14.61 4.06
N ASN A 371 -4.15 15.51 3.12
CA ASN A 371 -5.42 16.05 2.67
C ASN A 371 -5.34 16.39 1.17
N LYS A 372 -6.38 17.00 0.60
CA LYS A 372 -6.39 17.42 -0.81
C LYS A 372 -5.33 18.47 -1.18
N GLU A 373 -4.92 19.29 -0.23
CA GLU A 373 -3.95 20.38 -0.45
C GLU A 373 -2.52 19.84 -0.54
N GLY A 374 -2.23 18.76 0.22
CA GLY A 374 -0.92 18.16 0.22
C GLY A 374 -0.71 17.13 1.32
N TRP A 375 0.51 16.59 1.33
CA TRP A 375 0.97 15.59 2.29
C TRP A 375 2.22 16.11 3.00
N GLN A 376 2.29 15.87 4.29
CA GLN A 376 3.46 16.18 5.10
C GLN A 376 3.78 14.99 6.00
N PHE A 377 5.03 14.62 6.13
CA PHE A 377 5.48 13.61 7.07
C PHE A 377 6.89 13.92 7.55
N ASN A 378 7.21 13.41 8.75
CA ASN A 378 8.48 13.63 9.43
C ASN A 378 9.25 12.31 9.61
N ASP A 379 10.54 12.44 9.89
CA ASP A 379 11.43 11.34 10.27
C ASP A 379 11.38 10.15 9.29
N PHE A 380 11.24 10.45 7.99
CA PHE A 380 11.35 9.39 6.99
C PHE A 380 12.74 8.77 7.04
N SER A 381 12.79 7.46 7.02
CA SER A 381 14.06 6.75 6.91
C SER A 381 13.92 5.51 6.02
N MET A 382 14.87 5.33 5.14
CA MET A 382 15.16 4.09 4.42
C MET A 382 16.35 3.42 5.07
N LEU A 383 16.07 2.41 5.87
CA LEU A 383 17.08 1.74 6.70
C LEU A 383 17.45 0.38 6.12
N PRO A 384 18.75 0.09 5.98
CA PRO A 384 19.20 -1.22 5.58
C PRO A 384 18.99 -2.24 6.71
N LEU A 385 18.51 -3.43 6.36
CA LEU A 385 18.32 -4.56 7.28
C LEU A 385 19.62 -5.37 7.48
N LEU A 386 20.61 -5.16 6.63
CA LEU A 386 21.91 -5.81 6.69
C LEU A 386 23.02 -4.79 6.83
N SER A 387 24.06 -5.12 7.59
CA SER A 387 25.31 -4.34 7.59
C SER A 387 25.91 -4.33 6.18
N ARG A 388 26.76 -3.32 5.88
CA ARG A 388 27.45 -3.20 4.59
C ARG A 388 28.13 -4.50 4.16
N GLN A 389 28.86 -5.13 5.06
CA GLN A 389 29.57 -6.38 4.79
C GLN A 389 28.62 -7.54 4.50
N LYS A 390 27.54 -7.71 5.29
CA LYS A 390 26.53 -8.75 5.04
C LYS A 390 25.79 -8.50 3.74
N PHE A 391 25.46 -7.24 3.42
CA PHE A 391 24.81 -6.85 2.17
C PHE A 391 25.70 -7.20 0.97
N SER A 392 26.98 -6.80 0.97
CA SER A 392 27.93 -7.07 -0.12
C SER A 392 28.14 -8.57 -0.38
N LYS A 393 28.12 -9.39 0.68
CA LYS A 393 28.19 -10.87 0.56
C LYS A 393 26.89 -11.50 0.03
N ARG A 394 25.75 -10.81 0.23
CA ARG A 394 24.41 -11.35 -0.15
C ARG A 394 24.02 -11.06 -1.59
N ILE A 395 24.49 -9.95 -2.16
CA ILE A 395 24.18 -9.54 -3.54
C ILE A 395 25.07 -10.30 -4.53
N LYS A 396 24.50 -10.64 -5.70
CA LYS A 396 25.23 -11.36 -6.77
C LYS A 396 26.10 -10.44 -7.61
N THR A 397 25.65 -9.21 -7.83
CA THR A 397 26.33 -8.17 -8.61
C THR A 397 26.35 -6.87 -7.84
N GLU A 398 27.27 -5.96 -8.18
CA GLU A 398 27.37 -4.62 -7.56
C GLU A 398 26.04 -3.92 -7.47
N LYS A 399 25.69 -3.47 -6.26
CA LYS A 399 24.53 -2.60 -5.97
C LYS A 399 24.91 -1.64 -4.86
N ASP A 400 24.29 -0.46 -4.90
CA ASP A 400 24.47 0.51 -3.82
C ASP A 400 23.68 0.08 -2.57
N TRP A 401 24.33 0.25 -1.42
CA TRP A 401 23.72 0.18 -0.11
C TRP A 401 23.33 1.59 0.33
N TYR A 402 22.08 1.78 0.69
CA TYR A 402 21.52 3.08 1.04
C TYR A 402 21.17 3.16 2.52
N HIS A 403 21.53 4.26 3.17
CA HIS A 403 21.01 4.68 4.45
C HIS A 403 20.56 6.14 4.29
N ILE A 404 19.24 6.35 4.27
CA ILE A 404 18.66 7.66 4.00
C ILE A 404 17.73 8.03 5.14
N LYS A 405 17.89 9.25 5.65
CA LYS A 405 16.96 9.89 6.59
C LYS A 405 16.52 11.23 6.01
N ILE A 406 15.29 11.63 6.26
CA ILE A 406 14.74 12.93 5.88
C ILE A 406 13.95 13.46 7.07
N ALA A 407 14.35 14.62 7.58
CA ALA A 407 13.70 15.20 8.76
C ALA A 407 12.25 15.60 8.47
N GLU A 408 12.00 16.27 7.36
CA GLU A 408 10.67 16.69 6.95
C GLU A 408 10.49 16.53 5.43
N THR A 409 9.31 16.06 5.03
CA THR A 409 8.88 16.04 3.62
C THR A 409 7.52 16.71 3.49
N LYS A 410 7.40 17.66 2.56
CA LYS A 410 6.14 18.30 2.17
C LYS A 410 5.88 18.07 0.69
N ILE A 411 4.66 17.68 0.35
CA ILE A 411 4.21 17.51 -1.02
C ILE A 411 2.93 18.33 -1.18
N SER A 412 2.90 19.28 -2.09
CA SER A 412 1.78 20.19 -2.28
C SER A 412 1.25 20.20 -3.71
N GLY A 413 -0.05 20.48 -3.85
CA GLY A 413 -0.74 20.57 -5.12
C GLY A 413 -0.73 19.25 -5.88
N ILE A 414 -1.16 18.17 -5.21
CA ILE A 414 -1.26 16.82 -5.78
C ILE A 414 -2.56 16.72 -6.56
N ASP A 415 -2.45 16.56 -7.89
CA ASP A 415 -3.56 16.22 -8.78
C ASP A 415 -3.34 14.81 -9.30
N PHE A 416 -4.10 13.87 -8.75
CA PHE A 416 -4.05 12.45 -9.12
C PHE A 416 -5.37 12.04 -9.77
N LYS A 417 -5.31 11.67 -11.05
CA LYS A 417 -6.48 11.24 -11.85
C LYS A 417 -6.19 9.95 -12.57
N PHE A 418 -7.25 9.25 -12.96
CA PHE A 418 -7.18 8.19 -13.96
C PHE A 418 -7.74 8.67 -15.30
N THR A 419 -6.91 8.66 -16.34
CA THR A 419 -7.32 8.94 -17.71
C THR A 419 -7.11 7.69 -18.54
N ASN A 420 -8.18 7.18 -19.18
CA ASN A 420 -8.12 5.92 -19.94
C ASN A 420 -7.54 4.74 -19.15
N ASN A 421 -7.96 4.59 -17.89
CA ASN A 421 -7.48 3.57 -16.96
C ASN A 421 -5.98 3.63 -16.60
N GLN A 422 -5.27 4.69 -16.97
CA GLN A 422 -3.90 4.95 -16.54
C GLN A 422 -3.84 6.10 -15.53
N PRO A 423 -3.02 6.00 -14.50
CA PRO A 423 -2.84 7.11 -13.56
C PRO A 423 -2.21 8.30 -14.30
N ASN A 424 -2.62 9.50 -13.93
CA ASN A 424 -2.00 10.77 -14.32
C ASN A 424 -1.70 11.52 -13.03
N VAL A 425 -0.43 11.88 -12.83
CA VAL A 425 0.06 12.43 -11.55
C VAL A 425 0.74 13.77 -11.82
N ASN A 426 0.15 14.84 -11.31
CA ASN A 426 0.75 16.16 -11.32
C ASN A 426 0.96 16.64 -9.88
N ILE A 427 2.16 17.12 -9.59
CA ILE A 427 2.56 17.62 -8.28
C ILE A 427 3.17 19.00 -8.47
N ASN A 428 2.71 19.98 -7.69
CA ASN A 428 3.29 21.32 -7.79
C ASN A 428 4.67 21.38 -7.14
N THR A 429 4.78 20.90 -5.89
CA THR A 429 6.06 20.99 -5.17
C THR A 429 6.28 19.75 -4.29
N ILE A 430 7.52 19.28 -4.28
CA ILE A 430 8.04 18.32 -3.31
C ILE A 430 9.22 18.99 -2.63
N ASP A 431 9.15 19.14 -1.31
CA ASP A 431 10.20 19.70 -0.47
C ASP A 431 10.75 18.60 0.46
N PHE A 432 12.04 18.33 0.35
CA PHE A 432 12.79 17.50 1.29
C PHE A 432 13.70 18.40 2.11
N ASN A 433 13.50 18.45 3.41
CA ASN A 433 14.31 19.25 4.32
C ASN A 433 15.11 18.33 5.26
N GLY A 434 16.41 18.57 5.38
CA GLY A 434 17.30 17.83 6.25
C GLY A 434 17.48 16.37 5.79
N VAL A 435 17.82 16.16 4.52
CA VAL A 435 18.18 14.84 4.00
C VAL A 435 19.59 14.47 4.47
N GLU A 436 19.73 13.34 5.12
CA GLU A 436 21.01 12.68 5.39
C GLU A 436 21.06 11.40 4.55
N ALA A 437 21.87 11.39 3.49
CA ALA A 437 21.99 10.25 2.58
C ALA A 437 23.42 9.70 2.59
N ILE A 438 23.57 8.43 2.99
CA ILE A 438 24.82 7.67 2.89
C ILE A 438 24.63 6.59 1.84
N ILE A 439 25.44 6.66 0.78
CA ILE A 439 25.46 5.69 -0.31
C ILE A 439 26.79 4.97 -0.26
N PHE A 440 26.77 3.65 -0.11
CA PHE A 440 27.99 2.85 -0.08
C PHE A 440 27.96 1.82 -1.20
N ARG A 441 29.07 1.69 -1.91
CA ARG A 441 29.28 0.66 -2.95
C ARG A 441 30.49 -0.19 -2.60
N SER A 442 30.32 -1.50 -2.66
CA SER A 442 31.44 -2.44 -2.52
C SER A 442 31.84 -2.97 -3.89
N LYS A 443 33.16 -3.06 -4.10
CA LYS A 443 33.78 -3.71 -5.27
C LYS A 443 33.99 -5.23 -5.06
N PHE A 444 33.56 -5.76 -3.93
CA PHE A 444 33.65 -7.20 -3.66
C PHE A 444 32.73 -8.06 -4.56
N PRO A 445 31.45 -7.67 -4.81
CA PRO A 445 30.60 -8.40 -5.75
C PRO A 445 31.06 -8.21 -7.21
N LYS A 446 30.66 -9.13 -8.09
CA LYS A 446 30.94 -9.01 -9.53
C LYS A 446 30.29 -7.74 -10.10
N ASP A 447 30.93 -7.14 -11.08
CA ASP A 447 30.37 -6.00 -11.83
C ASP A 447 29.00 -6.32 -12.41
N ASP A 448 28.09 -5.38 -12.32
CA ASP A 448 26.82 -5.44 -13.04
C ASP A 448 27.00 -4.92 -14.47
N LEU A 449 27.16 -5.83 -15.41
CA LEU A 449 27.36 -5.53 -16.83
C LEU A 449 26.08 -5.14 -17.58
N SER A 450 24.95 -5.02 -16.89
CA SER A 450 23.71 -4.54 -17.52
C SER A 450 23.82 -3.07 -17.93
N ARG A 451 23.20 -2.73 -19.08
CA ARG A 451 23.14 -1.33 -19.52
C ARG A 451 22.44 -0.45 -18.47
N LYS A 452 23.07 0.64 -18.09
CA LYS A 452 22.51 1.63 -17.17
C LYS A 452 21.81 2.75 -17.96
N LYS A 453 20.56 3.01 -17.58
CA LYS A 453 19.76 4.10 -18.19
C LYS A 453 20.26 5.47 -17.74
N MET A 454 20.17 6.46 -18.63
CA MET A 454 20.35 7.86 -18.29
C MET A 454 19.10 8.38 -17.54
N TYR A 455 19.20 9.50 -16.83
CA TYR A 455 18.08 10.05 -16.03
C TYR A 455 16.87 10.45 -16.88
N SER A 456 17.11 11.04 -18.07
CA SER A 456 16.07 11.33 -19.05
C SER A 456 15.33 10.06 -19.49
N GLU A 457 16.07 8.96 -19.78
CA GLU A 457 15.49 7.66 -20.13
C GLU A 457 14.71 7.05 -18.95
N LEU A 458 15.20 7.20 -17.70
CA LEU A 458 14.48 6.73 -16.50
C LEU A 458 13.11 7.40 -16.37
N LEU A 459 13.05 8.72 -16.56
CA LEU A 459 11.78 9.47 -16.54
C LEU A 459 10.85 9.04 -17.68
N ARG A 460 11.37 8.92 -18.92
CA ARG A 460 10.58 8.42 -20.07
C ARG A 460 10.05 7.00 -19.89
N SER A 461 10.77 6.16 -19.12
CA SER A 461 10.33 4.79 -18.88
C SER A 461 9.16 4.68 -17.91
N ILE A 462 8.76 5.74 -17.25
CA ILE A 462 7.54 5.78 -16.44
C ILE A 462 6.33 5.56 -17.35
N LYS A 463 5.47 4.63 -17.02
CA LYS A 463 4.38 4.17 -17.91
C LYS A 463 3.17 5.09 -17.98
N PHE A 464 3.13 6.13 -17.17
CA PHE A 464 2.01 7.07 -17.05
C PHE A 464 2.49 8.53 -17.08
N PRO A 465 1.62 9.48 -17.39
CA PRO A 465 1.92 10.90 -17.27
C PRO A 465 2.29 11.26 -15.81
N LEU A 466 3.51 11.75 -15.63
CA LEU A 466 4.03 12.27 -14.37
C LEU A 466 4.62 13.64 -14.60
N LEU A 467 4.25 14.61 -13.78
CA LEU A 467 4.87 15.93 -13.70
C LEU A 467 5.09 16.34 -12.25
N VAL A 468 6.33 16.66 -11.90
CA VAL A 468 6.66 17.38 -10.65
C VAL A 468 7.23 18.74 -11.08
N LYS A 469 6.49 19.83 -10.81
CA LYS A 469 6.91 21.17 -11.27
C LYS A 469 8.15 21.65 -10.54
N ASN A 470 8.22 21.43 -9.21
CA ASN A 470 9.38 21.81 -8.40
C ASN A 470 9.71 20.67 -7.41
N LEU A 471 10.97 20.29 -7.35
CA LEU A 471 11.53 19.42 -6.33
C LEU A 471 12.69 20.14 -5.67
N ASN A 472 12.59 20.36 -4.36
CA ASN A 472 13.59 21.03 -3.55
C ASN A 472 14.19 20.06 -2.53
N VAL A 473 15.50 20.11 -2.38
CA VAL A 473 16.22 19.48 -1.28
C VAL A 473 17.00 20.58 -0.58
N THR A 474 16.85 20.72 0.73
CA THR A 474 17.47 21.83 1.48
C THR A 474 18.12 21.32 2.76
N LYS A 475 19.17 22.04 3.23
CA LYS A 475 19.88 21.77 4.49
C LYS A 475 20.31 20.30 4.63
N SER A 476 20.86 19.74 3.56
CA SER A 476 21.05 18.30 3.44
C SER A 476 22.53 17.90 3.45
N TYR A 477 22.76 16.60 3.65
CA TYR A 477 24.07 15.97 3.68
C TYR A 477 24.06 14.74 2.80
N LEU A 478 25.00 14.65 1.86
CA LEU A 478 25.19 13.50 0.99
C LEU A 478 26.60 12.96 1.17
N GLN A 479 26.76 11.68 1.45
CA GLN A 479 28.04 10.99 1.53
C GLN A 479 28.01 9.78 0.60
N TYR A 480 28.97 9.73 -0.32
CA TYR A 480 29.26 8.57 -1.16
C TYR A 480 30.48 7.85 -0.66
N GLU A 481 30.38 6.54 -0.51
CA GLU A 481 31.50 5.70 -0.07
C GLU A 481 31.72 4.55 -1.04
N GLU A 482 32.98 4.27 -1.35
CA GLU A 482 33.35 3.14 -2.20
C GLU A 482 34.55 2.40 -1.60
N ASP A 483 34.42 1.09 -1.40
CA ASP A 483 35.54 0.25 -1.01
C ASP A 483 36.26 -0.33 -2.24
N ASN A 484 37.50 -0.77 -2.02
CA ASN A 484 38.16 -1.67 -2.95
C ASN A 484 38.33 -3.05 -2.29
N ILE A 485 38.67 -4.07 -3.10
CA ILE A 485 38.72 -5.50 -2.74
C ILE A 485 39.66 -5.79 -1.53
N ASN A 486 40.48 -4.84 -1.12
CA ASN A 486 41.55 -5.05 -0.11
C ASN A 486 41.14 -4.36 1.18
N ASP A 487 40.54 -4.98 2.14
CA ASP A 487 40.25 -4.62 3.55
C ASP A 487 40.54 -3.16 4.04
N ASN A 488 40.65 -2.22 3.13
CA ASN A 488 40.84 -0.79 3.41
C ASN A 488 39.50 -0.15 3.76
N PRO A 489 39.51 0.88 4.63
CA PRO A 489 38.32 1.67 4.82
C PRO A 489 37.87 2.26 3.48
N ALA A 490 36.52 2.30 3.25
CA ALA A 490 35.96 2.87 2.04
C ALA A 490 36.39 4.33 1.83
N GLY A 491 36.72 4.68 0.60
CA GLY A 491 36.96 6.07 0.21
C GLY A 491 35.66 6.87 0.32
N LYS A 492 35.72 8.12 0.81
CA LYS A 492 34.55 8.97 1.11
C LYS A 492 34.58 10.27 0.36
N LEU A 493 33.48 10.58 -0.36
CA LEU A 493 33.16 11.89 -0.88
C LEU A 493 32.00 12.48 -0.07
N ILE A 494 32.15 13.71 0.40
CA ILE A 494 31.18 14.37 1.28
C ILE A 494 30.70 15.67 0.63
N PHE A 495 29.38 15.86 0.61
CA PHE A 495 28.69 17.05 0.18
C PHE A 495 27.81 17.53 1.33
N SER A 496 28.26 18.52 2.09
CA SER A 496 27.50 19.15 3.17
C SER A 496 26.78 20.40 2.70
N ASP A 497 25.85 20.91 3.49
CA ASP A 497 25.00 22.03 3.14
C ASP A 497 24.38 21.87 1.73
N PHE A 498 24.01 20.63 1.43
CA PHE A 498 23.55 20.25 0.11
C PHE A 498 22.15 20.78 -0.14
N ASN A 499 22.02 21.60 -1.20
CA ASN A 499 20.75 22.12 -1.67
C ASN A 499 20.61 21.80 -3.15
N LEU A 500 19.42 21.32 -3.55
CA LEU A 500 19.09 21.01 -4.93
C LEU A 500 17.72 21.58 -5.27
N ASN A 501 17.60 22.24 -6.40
CA ASN A 501 16.34 22.59 -7.01
C ASN A 501 16.26 21.94 -8.40
N ALA A 502 15.30 21.04 -8.60
CA ALA A 502 14.97 20.48 -9.90
C ALA A 502 13.58 20.93 -10.32
N ARG A 503 13.43 21.39 -11.54
CA ARG A 503 12.14 21.84 -12.06
C ARG A 503 11.69 20.96 -13.21
N ASN A 504 10.36 20.85 -13.35
CA ASN A 504 9.72 20.22 -14.49
C ASN A 504 10.14 18.75 -14.71
N LEU A 505 10.29 17.98 -13.60
CA LEU A 505 10.54 16.55 -13.71
C LEU A 505 9.31 15.87 -14.34
N ASN A 506 9.44 15.36 -15.56
CA ASN A 506 8.32 14.85 -16.32
C ASN A 506 8.64 13.54 -17.06
N SER A 507 7.60 12.74 -17.31
CA SER A 507 7.71 11.47 -18.05
C SER A 507 7.63 11.62 -19.57
N ASN A 508 7.63 12.84 -20.11
CA ASN A 508 7.45 13.15 -21.54
C ASN A 508 6.13 12.61 -22.15
N LYS A 509 5.09 12.42 -21.33
CA LYS A 509 3.79 11.92 -21.82
C LYS A 509 2.75 13.02 -21.84
N GLY A 510 2.68 13.74 -22.98
CA GLY A 510 1.70 14.81 -23.20
C GLY A 510 2.13 16.18 -22.65
N TYR A 511 3.40 16.37 -22.28
CA TYR A 511 3.92 17.66 -21.82
C TYR A 511 4.64 18.42 -22.93
N LYS A 512 4.30 19.71 -23.10
CA LYS A 512 4.94 20.60 -24.09
C LYS A 512 6.36 20.99 -23.68
N ASN A 513 6.58 21.27 -22.40
CA ASN A 513 7.91 21.56 -21.86
C ASN A 513 8.52 20.28 -21.30
N THR A 514 9.60 19.82 -21.90
CA THR A 514 10.29 18.57 -21.57
C THR A 514 11.69 18.78 -21.01
N LEU A 515 12.16 20.04 -20.96
CA LEU A 515 13.44 20.40 -20.35
C LEU A 515 13.37 20.33 -18.83
N VAL A 516 14.34 19.66 -18.22
CA VAL A 516 14.49 19.48 -16.76
C VAL A 516 15.77 20.18 -16.30
N PRO A 517 15.71 21.43 -15.84
CA PRO A 517 16.85 22.11 -15.24
C PRO A 517 16.99 21.72 -13.76
N ILE A 518 18.24 21.53 -13.33
CA ILE A 518 18.62 21.16 -11.96
C ILE A 518 19.77 22.08 -11.53
N ALA A 519 19.62 22.76 -10.40
CA ALA A 519 20.66 23.56 -9.77
C ALA A 519 21.05 22.90 -8.43
N ILE A 520 22.34 22.79 -8.16
CA ILE A 520 22.90 22.21 -6.93
C ILE A 520 23.92 23.18 -6.35
N ASN A 521 23.83 23.40 -5.04
CA ASN A 521 24.80 24.15 -4.25
C ASN A 521 25.16 23.34 -3.01
N CYS A 522 26.45 23.20 -2.72
CA CYS A 522 26.91 22.47 -1.54
C CYS A 522 28.33 22.85 -1.14
N GLN A 523 28.80 22.29 -0.05
CA GLN A 523 30.21 22.32 0.37
C GLN A 523 30.86 20.95 0.08
N LEU A 524 31.71 20.87 -0.93
CA LEU A 524 32.49 19.67 -1.22
C LEU A 524 33.50 19.43 -0.09
N MET A 525 33.57 18.23 0.44
CA MET A 525 34.42 17.83 1.55
C MET A 525 34.26 18.75 2.79
N ARG A 526 33.09 19.35 2.99
CA ARG A 526 32.71 20.28 4.09
C ARG A 526 33.41 21.65 4.06
N THR A 527 34.25 21.92 3.09
CA THR A 527 35.11 23.13 3.10
C THR A 527 34.97 23.98 1.84
N SER A 528 34.61 23.38 0.71
CA SER A 528 34.83 24.01 -0.58
C SER A 528 33.51 24.24 -1.30
N PRO A 529 33.11 25.51 -1.53
CA PRO A 529 31.90 25.82 -2.26
C PRO A 529 31.88 25.16 -3.64
N MET A 530 30.78 24.48 -3.94
CA MET A 530 30.53 23.80 -5.19
C MET A 530 29.15 24.18 -5.72
N ASN A 531 29.08 24.65 -6.95
CA ASN A 531 27.84 24.97 -7.67
C ASN A 531 27.78 24.16 -8.95
N VAL A 532 26.63 23.54 -9.23
CA VAL A 532 26.42 22.77 -10.45
C VAL A 532 25.06 23.12 -11.05
N ASN A 533 25.05 23.41 -12.36
CA ASN A 533 23.87 23.49 -13.18
C ASN A 533 23.82 22.30 -14.12
N TRP A 534 22.80 21.51 -14.03
CA TRP A 534 22.62 20.34 -14.86
C TRP A 534 21.25 20.39 -15.53
N SER A 535 21.17 20.04 -16.80
CA SER A 535 19.89 19.98 -17.52
C SER A 535 19.89 18.83 -18.52
N PHE A 536 18.73 18.28 -18.74
CA PHE A 536 18.45 17.31 -19.79
C PHE A 536 17.02 17.47 -20.30
N ASP A 537 16.76 17.00 -21.50
CA ASP A 537 15.44 17.06 -22.12
C ASP A 537 14.85 15.65 -22.25
N THR A 538 13.70 15.40 -21.65
CA THR A 538 13.04 14.10 -21.70
C THR A 538 12.49 13.76 -23.09
N SER A 539 12.40 14.71 -24.03
CA SER A 539 12.04 14.43 -25.44
C SER A 539 13.18 13.86 -26.25
N LYS A 540 14.43 14.07 -25.83
CA LYS A 540 15.63 13.65 -26.58
C LYS A 540 15.91 12.17 -26.38
N ILE A 541 15.86 11.38 -27.46
CA ILE A 541 16.05 9.92 -27.42
C ILE A 541 17.54 9.55 -27.20
N ASP A 542 18.46 10.42 -27.62
CA ASP A 542 19.90 10.28 -27.41
C ASP A 542 20.33 10.59 -25.97
N ASP A 543 19.39 10.99 -25.09
CA ASP A 543 19.62 11.37 -23.69
C ASP A 543 20.60 12.52 -23.52
N SER A 544 20.59 13.47 -24.46
CA SER A 544 21.48 14.63 -24.41
C SER A 544 21.25 15.44 -23.12
N PHE A 545 22.37 15.94 -22.58
CA PHE A 545 22.40 16.72 -21.34
C PHE A 545 23.49 17.82 -21.42
N LYS A 546 23.33 18.84 -20.59
CA LYS A 546 24.36 19.82 -20.29
C LYS A 546 24.61 19.83 -18.77
N ILE A 547 25.88 19.84 -18.36
CA ILE A 547 26.28 19.96 -16.97
C ILE A 547 27.48 20.90 -16.87
N SER A 548 27.34 21.98 -16.12
CA SER A 548 28.39 22.93 -15.84
C SER A 548 28.49 23.24 -14.36
N GLY A 549 29.65 23.60 -13.88
CA GLY A 549 29.81 23.95 -12.48
C GLY A 549 31.20 24.45 -12.13
N ASN A 550 31.32 24.84 -10.88
CA ASN A 550 32.57 25.26 -10.30
C ASN A 550 32.79 24.73 -8.91
N ILE A 551 34.04 24.51 -8.57
CA ILE A 551 34.53 24.23 -7.21
C ILE A 551 35.57 25.29 -6.92
N SER A 552 35.50 25.92 -5.75
CA SER A 552 36.48 26.94 -5.35
C SER A 552 37.05 26.60 -3.97
N ASN A 553 38.29 27.08 -3.76
CA ASN A 553 38.95 27.04 -2.47
C ASN A 553 39.06 25.65 -1.87
N LEU A 554 39.47 24.64 -2.67
CA LEU A 554 39.60 23.26 -2.22
C LEU A 554 41.04 22.93 -1.77
N PRO A 555 41.30 22.75 -0.47
CA PRO A 555 42.54 22.14 -0.04
C PRO A 555 42.62 20.71 -0.61
N ALA A 556 43.62 20.44 -1.44
CA ALA A 556 43.72 19.15 -2.14
C ALA A 556 43.82 17.96 -1.14
N SER A 557 44.35 18.18 0.03
CA SER A 557 44.41 17.15 1.09
C SER A 557 43.01 16.62 1.53
N GLN A 558 41.93 17.40 1.39
CA GLN A 558 40.61 17.00 1.81
C GLN A 558 40.08 15.82 0.95
N VAL A 559 40.40 15.76 -0.34
CA VAL A 559 39.99 14.63 -1.19
C VAL A 559 40.75 13.34 -0.92
N ASN A 560 41.77 13.39 -0.05
CA ASN A 560 42.50 12.20 0.37
C ASN A 560 41.63 11.20 1.16
N LEU A 561 40.49 11.63 1.74
CA LEU A 561 39.51 10.73 2.32
C LEU A 561 38.93 9.74 1.27
N PHE A 562 38.95 10.12 0.01
CA PHE A 562 38.57 9.25 -1.09
C PHE A 562 39.79 8.63 -1.79
N LEU A 563 40.77 9.44 -2.15
CA LEU A 563 41.90 9.01 -2.97
C LEU A 563 42.82 7.97 -2.29
N LYS A 564 43.12 8.15 -1.01
CA LYS A 564 44.00 7.21 -0.28
C LYS A 564 43.46 5.80 -0.20
N PRO A 565 42.20 5.58 0.29
CA PRO A 565 41.67 4.25 0.40
C PRO A 565 41.39 3.62 -0.97
N TYR A 566 40.85 4.40 -1.92
CA TYR A 566 40.35 3.90 -3.20
C TYR A 566 41.43 3.76 -4.27
N LEU A 567 42.30 4.78 -4.45
CA LEU A 567 43.31 4.83 -5.51
C LEU A 567 44.76 4.58 -5.03
N ASN A 568 45.01 4.51 -3.74
CA ASN A 568 46.35 4.50 -3.14
C ASN A 568 47.20 5.72 -3.57
N VAL A 569 46.58 6.89 -3.63
CA VAL A 569 47.16 8.16 -3.99
C VAL A 569 46.86 9.16 -2.90
N SER A 570 47.81 10.03 -2.56
CA SER A 570 47.52 11.24 -1.80
C SER A 570 47.97 12.47 -2.52
N VAL A 571 47.23 13.55 -2.30
CA VAL A 571 47.51 14.86 -2.91
C VAL A 571 47.68 15.91 -1.83
N GLU A 572 48.55 16.86 -2.10
CA GLU A 572 48.86 18.04 -1.26
C GLU A 572 48.76 19.29 -2.13
N GLY A 573 48.61 20.48 -1.51
CA GLY A 573 48.47 21.73 -2.22
C GLY A 573 47.03 22.24 -2.21
N TYR A 574 46.73 23.11 -3.15
CA TYR A 574 45.46 23.88 -3.15
C TYR A 574 44.88 24.05 -4.54
N ILE A 575 43.59 23.75 -4.68
CA ILE A 575 42.83 24.03 -5.88
C ILE A 575 42.05 25.33 -5.65
N ASN A 576 42.50 26.43 -6.29
CA ASN A 576 41.86 27.72 -6.17
C ASN A 576 40.51 27.74 -6.86
N ARG A 577 40.42 27.13 -8.08
CA ARG A 577 39.22 27.03 -8.87
C ARG A 577 39.32 25.85 -9.83
N LEU A 578 38.24 25.09 -9.93
CA LEU A 578 37.97 24.13 -10.98
C LEU A 578 36.62 24.50 -11.61
N ASN A 579 36.60 24.79 -12.90
CA ASN A 579 35.38 25.00 -13.68
C ASN A 579 35.24 23.89 -14.73
N PHE A 580 34.04 23.48 -14.99
CA PHE A 580 33.73 22.59 -16.09
C PHE A 580 32.44 23.03 -16.80
N ASP A 581 32.41 22.84 -18.13
CA ASP A 581 31.21 23.01 -18.97
C ASP A 581 31.17 21.87 -19.97
N PHE A 582 30.34 20.89 -19.70
CA PHE A 582 30.24 19.69 -20.50
C PHE A 582 28.86 19.53 -21.10
N ASN A 583 28.83 19.07 -22.33
CA ASN A 583 27.70 18.50 -23.00
C ASN A 583 27.91 17.00 -23.09
N GLY A 584 26.84 16.25 -23.22
CA GLY A 584 26.95 14.80 -23.37
C GLY A 584 25.64 14.17 -23.77
N ASN A 585 25.70 12.87 -23.99
CA ASN A 585 24.54 12.04 -24.33
C ASN A 585 24.74 10.59 -23.87
N ASN A 586 23.97 9.66 -24.38
CA ASN A 586 24.10 8.24 -24.03
C ASN A 586 25.37 7.57 -24.59
N ALA A 587 26.19 8.29 -25.42
CA ALA A 587 27.40 7.75 -26.04
C ALA A 587 28.69 8.40 -25.50
N GLN A 588 28.67 9.65 -25.07
CA GLN A 588 29.88 10.40 -24.69
C GLN A 588 29.59 11.63 -23.84
N ILE A 589 30.66 12.18 -23.22
CA ILE A 589 30.68 13.50 -22.61
C ILE A 589 31.84 14.29 -23.24
N PHE A 590 31.61 15.56 -23.55
CA PHE A 590 32.60 16.45 -24.18
C PHE A 590 32.40 17.90 -23.72
N GLY A 591 33.43 18.70 -23.80
CA GLY A 591 33.37 20.10 -23.43
C GLY A 591 34.72 20.61 -22.94
N GLN A 592 34.67 21.54 -22.01
CA GLN A 592 35.88 22.21 -21.53
C GLN A 592 35.98 22.15 -20.00
N MET A 593 37.22 22.07 -19.52
CA MET A 593 37.57 22.18 -18.12
C MET A 593 38.72 23.16 -17.92
N ASN A 594 38.63 23.90 -16.82
CA ASN A 594 39.62 24.90 -16.44
C ASN A 594 40.01 24.67 -14.99
N LEU A 595 41.32 24.59 -14.69
CA LEU A 595 41.87 24.36 -13.38
C LEU A 595 42.91 25.39 -12.98
N LYS A 596 42.70 26.08 -11.85
CA LYS A 596 43.69 26.92 -11.20
C LYS A 596 44.11 26.29 -9.86
N HIS A 597 45.43 26.04 -9.71
CA HIS A 597 45.94 25.36 -8.52
C HIS A 597 47.30 25.90 -8.10
N GLN A 598 47.69 25.66 -6.86
CA GLN A 598 48.97 26.04 -6.26
C GLN A 598 49.59 24.92 -5.44
N ASN A 599 50.90 24.74 -5.54
CA ASN A 599 51.69 23.79 -4.78
C ASN A 599 51.15 22.35 -4.81
N LEU A 600 50.57 21.97 -5.93
CA LEU A 600 49.94 20.64 -6.08
C LEU A 600 51.03 19.57 -6.20
N LYS A 601 50.97 18.57 -5.30
CA LYS A 601 51.85 17.39 -5.31
C LYS A 601 51.02 16.13 -5.26
N VAL A 602 51.41 15.12 -6.03
CA VAL A 602 50.77 13.80 -6.10
C VAL A 602 51.74 12.75 -5.55
N ASN A 603 51.31 12.01 -4.54
CA ASN A 603 52.13 10.97 -3.92
C ASN A 603 51.47 9.61 -4.15
N ILE A 604 52.19 8.66 -4.72
CA ILE A 604 51.75 7.27 -4.81
C ILE A 604 52.09 6.58 -3.50
N LEU A 605 51.13 5.86 -2.95
CA LEU A 605 51.23 5.11 -1.73
C LEU A 605 51.44 3.63 -2.01
N ASP A 606 52.14 2.96 -1.11
CA ASP A 606 52.16 1.51 -1.15
C ASP A 606 50.78 0.92 -0.87
N LYS A 607 50.44 -0.17 -1.53
CA LYS A 607 49.10 -0.79 -1.38
C LYS A 607 48.86 -1.36 0.01
N ASN A 608 49.90 -1.91 0.62
CA ASN A 608 49.82 -2.62 1.89
C ASN A 608 50.13 -1.72 3.10
N THR A 609 51.23 -0.98 3.05
CA THR A 609 51.69 -0.16 4.19
C THR A 609 51.08 1.24 4.19
N LYS A 610 50.54 1.69 3.03
CA LYS A 610 50.13 3.09 2.82
C LYS A 610 51.23 4.12 2.93
N GLU A 611 52.46 3.69 3.00
CA GLU A 611 53.62 4.57 3.01
C GLU A 611 53.87 5.17 1.61
N LYS A 612 54.51 6.34 1.61
CA LYS A 612 54.83 7.04 0.37
C LYS A 612 55.93 6.31 -0.41
N LYS A 613 55.68 5.91 -1.64
CA LYS A 613 56.69 5.42 -2.57
C LYS A 613 57.51 6.58 -3.12
N LYS A 614 58.57 6.95 -2.41
CA LYS A 614 59.37 8.16 -2.62
C LYS A 614 59.84 8.29 -4.08
N PHE A 615 60.39 7.26 -4.68
CA PHE A 615 60.90 7.28 -6.05
C PHE A 615 59.80 7.51 -7.10
N LEU A 616 58.71 6.74 -7.05
CA LEU A 616 57.59 6.87 -7.95
C LEU A 616 56.87 8.23 -7.79
N SER A 617 56.71 8.70 -6.57
CA SER A 617 56.12 10.01 -6.28
C SER A 617 57.01 11.15 -6.77
N ALA A 618 58.35 11.03 -6.69
CA ALA A 618 59.27 12.01 -7.23
C ALA A 618 59.21 12.09 -8.77
N VAL A 619 59.17 10.94 -9.44
CA VAL A 619 58.99 10.88 -10.89
C VAL A 619 57.69 11.57 -11.36
N ILE A 620 56.59 11.25 -10.68
CA ILE A 620 55.26 11.85 -11.01
C ILE A 620 55.27 13.35 -10.74
N ASN A 621 55.85 13.81 -9.62
CA ASN A 621 55.91 15.25 -9.30
C ASN A 621 56.80 16.05 -10.23
N LEU A 622 57.78 15.41 -10.90
CA LEU A 622 58.51 16.04 -12.00
C LEU A 622 57.69 16.29 -13.24
N VAL A 623 56.57 15.54 -13.35
CA VAL A 623 55.69 15.54 -14.50
C VAL A 623 54.46 16.40 -14.28
N VAL A 624 53.95 16.39 -13.07
CA VAL A 624 52.74 17.15 -12.67
C VAL A 624 53.13 18.63 -12.48
N LYS A 625 52.39 19.48 -13.16
CA LYS A 625 52.49 20.95 -12.97
C LYS A 625 52.13 21.27 -11.50
N THR A 626 53.09 21.82 -10.75
CA THR A 626 52.88 22.16 -9.32
C THR A 626 51.97 23.39 -9.18
N ASN A 627 52.10 24.36 -10.11
CA ASN A 627 51.33 25.57 -10.11
C ASN A 627 50.75 25.83 -11.53
N SER A 628 49.53 26.36 -11.59
CA SER A 628 48.99 26.89 -12.84
C SER A 628 49.66 28.22 -13.18
N ASN A 629 49.81 28.52 -14.46
CA ASN A 629 50.28 29.80 -14.95
C ASN A 629 49.33 30.95 -14.54
N LYS A 630 49.69 32.21 -14.88
CA LYS A 630 48.89 33.42 -14.61
C LYS A 630 47.41 33.25 -15.04
N PHE A 631 47.19 32.52 -16.13
CA PHE A 631 45.83 32.15 -16.60
C PHE A 631 45.61 30.66 -16.40
N PRO A 632 44.40 30.25 -15.92
CA PRO A 632 44.06 28.83 -15.78
C PRO A 632 44.15 28.14 -17.15
N ASP A 633 44.76 26.95 -17.18
CA ASP A 633 44.77 26.14 -18.40
C ASP A 633 43.35 25.66 -18.72
N ASN A 634 42.90 25.98 -19.92
CA ASN A 634 41.65 25.51 -20.46
C ASN A 634 41.92 24.29 -21.34
N VAL A 635 41.29 23.16 -21.04
CA VAL A 635 41.49 21.91 -21.75
C VAL A 635 40.19 21.37 -22.29
N GLU A 636 40.25 20.78 -23.47
CA GLU A 636 39.11 20.07 -24.06
C GLU A 636 39.02 18.67 -23.48
N VAL A 637 37.79 18.27 -23.13
CA VAL A 637 37.45 16.95 -22.66
C VAL A 637 36.60 16.23 -23.69
N ASN A 638 36.91 14.97 -23.94
CA ASN A 638 36.08 14.10 -24.79
C ASN A 638 36.26 12.63 -24.32
N VAL A 639 35.21 12.05 -23.76
CA VAL A 639 35.24 10.72 -23.18
C VAL A 639 34.04 9.90 -23.67
N LYS A 640 34.33 8.72 -24.23
CA LYS A 640 33.26 7.75 -24.58
C LYS A 640 32.66 7.12 -23.34
N ARG A 641 31.36 6.94 -23.37
CA ARG A 641 30.62 6.29 -22.32
C ARG A 641 30.81 4.78 -22.33
N ASP A 642 30.98 4.19 -21.17
CA ASP A 642 30.72 2.78 -20.93
C ASP A 642 29.22 2.61 -20.59
N PRO A 643 28.40 1.95 -21.42
CA PRO A 643 26.96 1.84 -21.19
C PRO A 643 26.62 0.97 -19.98
N THR A 644 27.56 0.19 -19.45
CA THR A 644 27.37 -0.61 -18.22
C THR A 644 27.57 0.21 -16.95
N LYS A 645 28.09 1.43 -17.06
CA LYS A 645 28.36 2.32 -15.94
C LYS A 645 27.33 3.47 -15.88
N SER A 646 27.17 4.04 -14.68
CA SER A 646 26.19 5.11 -14.42
C SER A 646 26.57 6.44 -15.06
N PHE A 647 25.61 7.39 -15.08
CA PHE A 647 25.85 8.79 -15.45
C PHE A 647 27.00 9.41 -14.63
N PHE A 648 27.04 9.17 -13.33
CA PHE A 648 28.09 9.74 -12.47
C PHE A 648 29.48 9.18 -12.78
N ASN A 649 29.59 7.96 -13.27
CA ASN A 649 30.85 7.43 -13.76
C ASN A 649 31.29 8.17 -15.03
N LEU A 650 30.39 8.41 -15.99
CA LEU A 650 30.70 9.21 -17.18
C LEU A 650 31.15 10.61 -16.82
N PHE A 651 30.42 11.29 -15.93
CA PHE A 651 30.77 12.63 -15.45
C PHE A 651 32.14 12.63 -14.76
N TRP A 652 32.39 11.69 -13.85
CA TRP A 652 33.68 11.56 -13.18
C TRP A 652 34.83 11.36 -14.16
N ARG A 653 34.66 10.51 -15.18
CA ARG A 653 35.65 10.29 -16.24
C ARG A 653 35.92 11.57 -17.07
N GLY A 654 34.91 12.40 -17.26
CA GLY A 654 35.09 13.72 -17.85
C GLY A 654 35.98 14.61 -17.01
N ILE A 655 35.73 14.70 -15.71
CA ILE A 655 36.59 15.43 -14.77
C ILE A 655 38.01 14.84 -14.73
N GLU A 656 38.15 13.54 -14.65
CA GLU A 656 39.44 12.82 -14.63
C GLU A 656 40.28 13.13 -15.87
N GLU A 657 39.66 13.09 -17.05
CA GLU A 657 40.34 13.42 -18.32
C GLU A 657 40.81 14.88 -18.36
N GLY A 658 39.98 15.82 -17.88
CA GLY A 658 40.35 17.21 -17.75
C GLY A 658 41.50 17.45 -16.79
N LEU A 659 41.47 16.79 -15.61
CA LEU A 659 42.56 16.84 -14.63
C LEU A 659 43.86 16.30 -15.23
N LYS A 660 43.85 15.16 -15.93
CA LYS A 660 45.03 14.59 -16.60
C LYS A 660 45.63 15.60 -17.58
N LYS A 661 44.82 16.15 -18.47
CA LYS A 661 45.29 17.12 -19.52
C LYS A 661 45.83 18.43 -18.92
N THR A 662 45.26 18.88 -17.79
CA THR A 662 45.73 20.10 -17.12
C THR A 662 47.03 19.87 -16.34
N LEU A 663 47.18 18.73 -15.65
CA LEU A 663 48.25 18.46 -14.73
C LEU A 663 49.48 17.86 -15.39
N ILE A 664 49.35 17.15 -16.51
CA ILE A 664 50.45 16.46 -17.22
C ILE A 664 50.93 17.30 -18.39
N SER A 665 52.25 17.53 -18.50
CA SER A 665 52.80 18.36 -19.59
C SER A 665 52.81 17.60 -20.93
N LYS A 666 52.47 18.26 -22.05
CA LYS A 666 52.43 17.67 -23.41
C LYS A 666 53.71 16.94 -23.86
N LYS A 667 54.90 17.28 -23.30
CA LYS A 667 56.15 16.56 -23.59
C LYS A 667 56.17 15.12 -23.09
N ILE A 668 55.28 14.77 -22.21
CA ILE A 668 55.24 13.44 -21.57
C ILE A 668 54.12 12.56 -22.13
N GLU A 669 53.05 13.11 -22.68
CA GLU A 669 52.11 12.33 -23.47
C GLU A 669 52.82 11.56 -24.59
N GLN A 670 53.80 12.23 -25.24
CA GLN A 670 54.63 11.58 -26.27
C GLN A 670 55.59 10.55 -25.71
N LYS A 671 56.09 10.72 -24.47
CA LYS A 671 56.93 9.73 -23.77
C LYS A 671 56.10 8.59 -23.21
N GLU A 672 54.94 8.83 -22.65
CA GLU A 672 54.01 7.77 -22.20
C GLU A 672 53.57 6.87 -23.31
N GLU A 673 53.28 7.42 -24.47
CA GLU A 673 52.91 6.61 -25.66
C GLU A 673 54.06 5.74 -26.12
N LYS A 674 55.30 6.26 -26.10
CA LYS A 674 56.52 5.48 -26.33
C LYS A 674 56.73 4.38 -25.25
N ILE A 675 56.52 4.72 -23.96
CA ILE A 675 56.69 3.80 -22.86
C ILE A 675 55.58 2.71 -22.88
N LYS A 676 54.30 3.07 -23.19
CA LYS A 676 53.23 2.09 -23.38
C LYS A 676 53.53 1.13 -24.54
N LYS A 677 53.95 1.64 -25.70
CA LYS A 677 54.37 0.82 -26.86
C LYS A 677 55.58 -0.08 -26.48
N THR A 678 56.51 0.37 -25.64
CA THR A 678 57.63 -0.41 -25.17
C THR A 678 57.20 -1.47 -24.15
N VAL A 679 56.26 -1.17 -23.24
CA VAL A 679 55.73 -2.12 -22.25
C VAL A 679 54.85 -3.17 -22.96
N GLU A 680 54.08 -2.82 -23.95
CA GLU A 680 53.33 -3.79 -24.77
C GLU A 680 54.27 -4.73 -25.53
N LYS A 681 55.31 -4.18 -26.19
CA LYS A 681 56.38 -5.04 -26.80
C LYS A 681 57.05 -5.96 -25.80
N VAL A 682 57.35 -5.48 -24.58
CA VAL A 682 57.94 -6.33 -23.52
C VAL A 682 56.96 -7.40 -23.05
N LYS A 683 55.68 -7.12 -22.97
CA LYS A 683 54.64 -8.12 -22.65
C LYS A 683 54.49 -9.16 -23.77
N GLU A 684 54.52 -8.73 -25.02
CA GLU A 684 54.47 -9.64 -26.15
C GLU A 684 55.72 -10.57 -26.22
N ILE A 685 56.92 -9.99 -25.97
CA ILE A 685 58.17 -10.76 -25.88
C ILE A 685 58.11 -11.78 -24.74
N LYS A 686 57.60 -11.33 -23.55
CA LYS A 686 57.44 -12.23 -22.40
C LYS A 686 56.46 -13.35 -22.68
N LYS A 687 55.36 -13.08 -23.37
CA LYS A 687 54.36 -14.07 -23.79
C LYS A 687 54.97 -15.09 -24.77
N LYS A 688 55.77 -14.64 -25.77
CA LYS A 688 56.47 -15.53 -26.69
C LYS A 688 57.49 -16.41 -25.96
N VAL A 689 58.27 -15.84 -25.02
CA VAL A 689 59.22 -16.61 -24.21
C VAL A 689 58.53 -17.63 -23.32
N ASP A 690 57.37 -17.33 -22.75
CA ASP A 690 56.59 -18.30 -21.97
C ASP A 690 55.98 -19.40 -22.86
N GLU A 691 55.52 -19.08 -24.07
CA GLU A 691 55.05 -20.05 -25.08
C GLU A 691 56.18 -20.94 -25.58
N ASP A 692 57.40 -20.39 -25.84
CA ASP A 692 58.60 -21.16 -26.22
C ASP A 692 59.08 -22.09 -25.10
N LYS A 693 59.05 -21.63 -23.82
CA LYS A 693 59.33 -22.47 -22.68
C LYS A 693 58.31 -23.61 -22.50
N ALA A 694 57.05 -23.35 -22.72
CA ALA A 694 55.99 -24.38 -22.67
C ALA A 694 56.17 -25.43 -23.79
N THR A 695 56.53 -24.98 -24.98
CA THR A 695 56.78 -25.82 -26.15
C THR A 695 58.08 -26.66 -25.93
N PHE A 696 59.12 -26.06 -25.37
CA PHE A 696 60.38 -26.77 -25.03
C PHE A 696 60.14 -27.83 -23.95
N LYS A 697 59.35 -27.47 -22.92
CA LYS A 697 58.98 -28.41 -21.84
C LYS A 697 58.14 -29.58 -22.35
N LYS A 698 57.27 -29.33 -23.35
CA LYS A 698 56.50 -30.38 -24.02
C LYS A 698 57.38 -31.30 -24.86
N LYS A 699 58.34 -30.74 -25.65
CA LYS A 699 59.30 -31.54 -26.42
C LYS A 699 60.26 -32.33 -25.50
N MET A 700 60.67 -31.84 -24.36
CA MET A 700 61.44 -32.58 -23.38
C MET A 700 60.63 -33.75 -22.79
N ASN A 701 59.39 -33.53 -22.38
CA ASN A 701 58.54 -34.59 -21.81
C ASN A 701 58.23 -35.69 -22.85
N ASP A 702 58.11 -35.35 -24.12
CA ASP A 702 57.88 -36.31 -25.22
C ASP A 702 59.17 -37.12 -25.54
N ARG A 703 60.37 -36.59 -25.27
CA ARG A 703 61.63 -37.31 -25.36
C ARG A 703 61.91 -38.27 -24.19
N PHE A 704 61.34 -38.01 -23.01
CA PHE A 704 61.46 -38.90 -21.84
C PHE A 704 60.39 -40.01 -21.80
N LYS A 705 59.44 -39.98 -22.73
CA LYS A 705 58.42 -41.07 -22.91
C LYS A 705 58.71 -42.06 -24.03
N LYS A 706 59.81 -41.91 -24.73
CA LYS A 706 60.40 -42.91 -25.57
C LYS A 706 61.61 -43.50 -24.85
#